data_d486e24ecd5352c59fb644c16cf8b4e1
#
_entry.id   d486e24ecd5352c59fb644c16cf8b4e1
#
_cell.length_a   1.000
_cell.length_b   1.000
_cell.length_c   1.000
_cell.angle_alpha   90.00
_cell.angle_beta   90.00
_cell.angle_gamma   90.00
#
_symmetry.space_group_name_H-M   'P 1'
#
loop_
_entity.id
_entity.type
_entity.pdbx_description
1 polymer ?
#
loop_
_entity_poly.entity_id
_entity_poly.type
_entity_poly.pdbx_seq_one_letter_code
_entity_poly.pdbx_strand_id
1 'polypeptide(L)'
;MSAFHLRKRNLTRYLPQSNRILNLGTAFTFLTAFQLYAGTSYSQTTTLSLSLKNATLEQAIDRIEEETGYSFLYADHVLDVSRVVNLEANNKDINLVLSRVFDNMNVDYKIVDKQIILSRKLESIPLAQQQGHTVQGVVLDSNQEPVIGANVLVKGTTVGTITDIDGRFTLEVPDNAVLVVSYIGYLSTELVPGSKTDLTISLKEDSQNLDEVVVVGYGVSRKKDLTGAVSVLKIDDLKDTPVSSVDQMMQGKLSGVNVMPDNMPGGGVAVRIRGFSTIRNNDPLYIIDGIPVDGGINFLNPNDIESMQVLKDASSASIYGARAANGVVIINTKRGKEGEFNVNLDAYFGVQKAAKQLRMLNAQQFGDMLWQAMKNDGKTPSHDIYGNGDQAVVPEYLDSDHLIPSDDVDWVDEILRAAVVQSYNLSFTKADKKSNQLFSLGYYDQQGLVKFSDFKRVSGRFNSEYKLFDDHFRIGENISLSHSWGTSVSNNAALGGTLYEAYKFQSITPVKNLEDEYAGNVFSDIPNPMGKLYRNKDNQDKKSRLVGNLYAELHLFDGLMFKTSFGVDYNNLYRRSFSPKYDELNASEKLSSLSNRNAWNFNWVFTNTLTYNKTFGDHTINALLGMESLRNRYEYFTASRDGFPSDDPNFRFLDAG
;
A
#
# COMPACT_ATOMS: atom_id res chain seq x y z
N MET A 1 4.96 50.91 49.15
CA MET A 1 5.79 50.14 50.11
C MET A 1 5.06 48.86 50.44
N SER A 2 5.45 47.74 49.84
CA SER A 2 5.51 46.40 50.42
C SER A 2 5.91 45.42 49.27
N ALA A 3 7.08 44.86 49.41
CA ALA A 3 7.70 43.96 48.49
C ALA A 3 7.06 42.58 48.59
N PHE A 4 6.64 41.99 47.48
CA PHE A 4 6.24 40.57 47.40
C PHE A 4 7.45 39.73 46.98
N HIS A 5 7.94 38.92 47.91
CA HIS A 5 8.95 37.89 47.68
C HIS A 5 8.30 36.70 47.01
N LEU A 6 8.63 36.44 45.74
CA LEU A 6 8.32 35.20 45.05
C LEU A 6 9.42 34.15 45.32
N ARG A 7 9.04 33.17 46.14
CA ARG A 7 9.84 31.99 46.48
C ARG A 7 10.03 31.12 45.21
N LYS A 8 11.26 30.98 44.75
CA LYS A 8 11.66 29.98 43.74
C LYS A 8 11.35 28.58 44.28
N ARG A 9 10.36 27.90 43.74
CA ARG A 9 10.15 26.46 43.92
C ARG A 9 10.87 25.73 42.78
N ASN A 10 11.78 24.82 43.17
CA ASN A 10 12.55 23.94 42.32
C ASN A 10 11.66 23.13 41.37
N LEU A 11 11.75 23.40 40.06
CA LEU A 11 11.16 22.66 38.95
C LEU A 11 12.18 21.68 38.32
N THR A 12 12.84 20.84 39.14
CA THR A 12 13.84 19.89 38.67
C THR A 12 13.50 18.43 38.98
N ARG A 13 12.21 18.06 38.96
CA ARG A 13 11.85 16.63 39.19
C ARG A 13 10.95 15.98 38.13
N TYR A 14 10.81 16.56 36.92
CA TYR A 14 9.99 15.96 35.84
C TYR A 14 10.68 15.99 34.46
N LEU A 15 11.98 15.67 34.38
CA LEU A 15 12.72 15.58 33.14
C LEU A 15 13.49 14.26 32.94
N PRO A 16 12.80 13.08 32.96
CA PRO A 16 13.41 11.94 32.28
C PRO A 16 12.69 11.51 30.98
N GLN A 17 11.55 12.11 30.61
CA GLN A 17 10.85 11.71 29.39
C GLN A 17 11.18 12.54 28.15
N SER A 18 11.67 13.78 28.30
CA SER A 18 12.01 14.62 27.14
C SER A 18 13.24 14.14 26.37
N ASN A 19 14.22 13.52 27.04
CA ASN A 19 15.41 13.00 26.37
C ASN A 19 15.15 11.72 25.53
N ARG A 20 14.12 10.94 25.84
CA ARG A 20 13.73 9.79 25.01
C ARG A 20 13.00 10.22 23.74
N ILE A 21 12.18 11.25 23.80
CA ILE A 21 11.49 11.83 22.65
C ILE A 21 12.49 12.59 21.76
N LEU A 22 13.46 13.28 22.37
CA LEU A 22 14.52 13.96 21.62
C LEU A 22 15.45 12.97 20.91
N ASN A 23 15.79 11.83 21.55
CA ASN A 23 16.60 10.77 20.93
C ASN A 23 15.83 9.99 19.84
N LEU A 24 14.52 9.85 19.95
CA LEU A 24 13.68 9.32 18.88
C LEU A 24 13.54 10.33 17.71
N GLY A 25 13.43 11.62 18.00
CA GLY A 25 13.40 12.68 17.01
C GLY A 25 14.75 12.81 16.26
N THR A 26 15.87 12.67 16.94
CA THR A 26 17.21 12.69 16.32
C THR A 26 17.49 11.40 15.53
N ALA A 27 17.02 10.24 15.98
CA ALA A 27 17.08 9.00 15.19
C ALA A 27 16.21 9.11 13.92
N PHE A 28 15.05 9.75 14.01
CA PHE A 28 14.18 9.98 12.85
C PHE A 28 14.76 11.01 11.87
N THR A 29 15.42 12.07 12.37
CA THR A 29 16.13 13.04 11.53
C THR A 29 17.39 12.44 10.88
N PHE A 30 18.08 11.51 11.53
CA PHE A 30 19.17 10.75 10.90
C PHE A 30 18.67 9.81 9.80
N LEU A 31 17.51 9.17 9.95
CA LEU A 31 16.90 8.35 8.90
C LEU A 31 16.44 9.21 7.69
N THR A 32 16.01 10.45 7.91
CA THR A 32 15.60 11.36 6.82
C THR A 32 16.78 12.03 6.11
N ALA A 33 17.92 12.22 6.79
CA ALA A 33 19.14 12.75 6.19
C ALA A 33 19.84 11.76 5.24
N PHE A 34 19.56 10.45 5.38
CA PHE A 34 20.09 9.41 4.47
C PHE A 34 19.39 9.38 3.09
N GLN A 35 18.32 10.14 2.88
CA GLN A 35 17.55 10.14 1.61
C GLN A 35 18.04 11.16 0.57
N LEU A 36 19.11 11.93 0.83
CA LEU A 36 19.55 13.00 -0.08
C LEU A 36 20.82 12.70 -0.91
N TYR A 37 21.30 11.46 -0.92
CA TYR A 37 22.39 11.05 -1.81
C TYR A 37 21.99 9.88 -2.72
N ALA A 38 21.20 10.15 -3.75
CA ALA A 38 21.20 9.33 -4.96
C ALA A 38 22.47 9.70 -5.75
N GLY A 39 23.59 9.14 -5.36
CA GLY A 39 24.89 9.31 -6.03
C GLY A 39 24.99 8.40 -7.24
N THR A 40 25.38 8.97 -8.33
CA THR A 40 25.77 8.39 -9.61
C THR A 40 26.56 7.08 -9.47
N SER A 41 26.15 6.08 -10.24
CA SER A 41 26.90 4.84 -10.50
C SER A 41 28.30 5.14 -11.01
N TYR A 42 29.33 4.94 -10.18
CA TYR A 42 30.73 4.98 -10.59
C TYR A 42 31.24 3.56 -10.88
N SER A 43 31.26 3.23 -12.16
CA SER A 43 32.15 2.17 -12.66
C SER A 43 33.51 2.83 -12.98
N GLN A 44 34.38 2.98 -11.97
CA GLN A 44 35.80 3.31 -12.17
C GLN A 44 36.62 2.38 -11.28
N THR A 45 37.57 1.69 -11.88
CA THR A 45 38.64 0.95 -11.19
C THR A 45 39.45 1.94 -10.35
N THR A 46 39.23 1.94 -9.04
CA THR A 46 39.99 2.78 -8.09
C THR A 46 41.37 2.17 -7.92
N THR A 47 42.43 2.92 -8.30
CA THR A 47 43.81 2.51 -8.08
C THR A 47 44.38 3.20 -6.85
N LEU A 48 45.24 2.51 -6.09
CA LEU A 48 45.79 2.97 -4.83
C LEU A 48 47.32 2.86 -4.85
N SER A 49 47.99 3.91 -4.31
CA SER A 49 49.44 3.92 -4.11
C SER A 49 49.72 4.08 -2.62
N LEU A 50 50.18 2.98 -1.97
CA LEU A 50 50.36 2.91 -0.51
C LEU A 50 51.60 2.10 -0.17
N SER A 51 52.43 2.63 0.77
CA SER A 51 53.57 1.93 1.30
C SER A 51 53.51 1.91 2.83
N LEU A 52 53.28 0.75 3.41
CA LEU A 52 53.19 0.49 4.86
C LEU A 52 54.25 -0.53 5.23
N LYS A 53 55.12 -0.21 6.22
CA LYS A 53 56.12 -1.12 6.80
C LYS A 53 55.88 -1.24 8.29
N ASN A 54 55.68 -2.48 8.77
CA ASN A 54 55.36 -2.81 10.16
C ASN A 54 54.17 -2.02 10.74
N ALA A 55 53.13 -1.78 9.94
CA ALA A 55 51.92 -1.13 10.38
C ALA A 55 50.89 -2.15 10.91
N THR A 56 50.07 -1.76 11.88
CA THR A 56 48.96 -2.61 12.31
C THR A 56 47.89 -2.66 11.21
N LEU A 57 47.09 -3.72 11.23
CA LEU A 57 45.97 -3.84 10.27
C LEU A 57 44.98 -2.70 10.40
N GLU A 58 44.76 -2.18 11.61
CA GLU A 58 43.96 -0.98 11.86
C GLU A 58 44.52 0.22 11.09
N GLN A 59 45.83 0.48 11.22
CA GLN A 59 46.50 1.56 10.48
C GLN A 59 46.44 1.37 8.96
N ALA A 60 46.46 0.12 8.49
CA ALA A 60 46.32 -0.17 7.07
C ALA A 60 44.90 0.11 6.56
N ILE A 61 43.88 -0.25 7.35
CA ILE A 61 42.47 0.05 7.06
C ILE A 61 42.27 1.57 7.01
N ASP A 62 42.66 2.30 8.05
CA ASP A 62 42.50 3.76 8.12
C ASP A 62 43.15 4.45 6.91
N ARG A 63 44.33 3.99 6.52
CA ARG A 63 45.05 4.57 5.39
C ARG A 63 44.38 4.27 4.04
N ILE A 64 43.79 3.09 3.87
CA ILE A 64 43.01 2.75 2.67
C ILE A 64 41.74 3.59 2.63
N GLU A 65 41.05 3.79 3.75
CA GLU A 65 39.88 4.66 3.84
C GLU A 65 40.20 6.11 3.46
N GLU A 66 41.29 6.68 4.02
CA GLU A 66 41.74 8.06 3.72
C GLU A 66 42.06 8.26 2.24
N GLU A 67 42.80 7.33 1.62
CA GLU A 67 43.29 7.49 0.24
C GLU A 67 42.20 7.17 -0.82
N THR A 68 41.21 6.33 -0.48
CA THR A 68 40.23 5.84 -1.46
C THR A 68 38.80 6.37 -1.23
N GLY A 69 38.50 6.84 -0.01
CA GLY A 69 37.14 7.24 0.39
C GLY A 69 36.16 6.06 0.49
N TYR A 70 36.67 4.81 0.55
CA TYR A 70 35.89 3.65 0.97
C TYR A 70 35.85 3.57 2.49
N SER A 71 34.81 2.95 3.07
CA SER A 71 34.69 2.67 4.51
C SER A 71 34.60 1.17 4.76
N PHE A 72 35.35 0.66 5.75
CA PHE A 72 35.28 -0.73 6.12
C PHE A 72 34.17 -1.00 7.14
N LEU A 73 33.41 -2.06 6.91
CA LEU A 73 32.36 -2.54 7.82
C LEU A 73 32.66 -3.98 8.25
N TYR A 74 32.95 -4.18 9.54
CA TYR A 74 33.20 -5.49 10.13
C TYR A 74 32.77 -5.53 11.60
N ALA A 75 32.53 -6.74 12.13
CA ALA A 75 32.25 -6.93 13.54
C ALA A 75 33.55 -7.28 14.28
N ASP A 76 33.71 -6.85 15.53
CA ASP A 76 34.95 -6.98 16.34
C ASP A 76 35.51 -8.39 16.42
N HIS A 77 34.72 -9.43 16.26
CA HIS A 77 35.14 -10.84 16.29
C HIS A 77 35.56 -11.41 14.93
N VAL A 78 35.49 -10.62 13.86
CA VAL A 78 35.84 -11.06 12.49
C VAL A 78 37.30 -10.82 12.19
N LEU A 79 37.91 -9.77 12.76
CA LEU A 79 39.22 -9.26 12.39
C LEU A 79 40.08 -8.98 13.61
N ASP A 80 41.32 -9.49 13.63
CA ASP A 80 42.34 -9.08 14.59
C ASP A 80 43.10 -7.87 14.05
N VAL A 81 42.64 -6.69 14.44
CA VAL A 81 43.17 -5.41 13.96
C VAL A 81 44.59 -5.09 14.47
N SER A 82 45.09 -5.79 15.50
CA SER A 82 46.43 -5.61 16.06
C SER A 82 47.54 -6.30 15.24
N ARG A 83 47.16 -7.14 14.27
CA ARG A 83 48.09 -7.88 13.41
C ARG A 83 48.91 -6.93 12.56
N VAL A 84 50.22 -7.18 12.49
CA VAL A 84 51.16 -6.38 11.71
C VAL A 84 51.11 -6.81 10.23
N VAL A 85 50.97 -5.83 9.34
CA VAL A 85 50.97 -6.03 7.90
C VAL A 85 52.03 -5.15 7.22
N ASN A 86 52.59 -5.69 6.15
CA ASN A 86 53.51 -4.97 5.28
C ASN A 86 52.87 -4.90 3.88
N LEU A 87 52.67 -3.72 3.38
CA LEU A 87 51.97 -3.50 2.11
C LEU A 87 52.74 -2.46 1.26
N GLU A 88 53.07 -2.84 0.04
CA GLU A 88 53.62 -1.96 -0.94
C GLU A 88 52.77 -2.05 -2.22
N ALA A 89 52.08 -0.96 -2.56
CA ALA A 89 51.22 -0.87 -3.71
C ALA A 89 51.52 0.45 -4.44
N ASN A 90 51.91 0.40 -5.70
CA ASN A 90 52.07 1.56 -6.59
C ASN A 90 51.06 1.45 -7.72
N ASN A 91 50.06 2.33 -7.74
CA ASN A 91 49.00 2.41 -8.75
C ASN A 91 48.33 1.06 -9.02
N LYS A 92 47.98 0.33 -7.95
CA LYS A 92 47.35 -0.97 -8.02
C LYS A 92 45.85 -0.89 -7.78
N ASP A 93 45.10 -1.77 -8.47
CA ASP A 93 43.67 -1.91 -8.27
C ASP A 93 43.34 -2.26 -6.81
N ILE A 94 42.28 -1.65 -6.26
CA ILE A 94 41.87 -1.83 -4.87
C ILE A 94 41.62 -3.29 -4.51
N ASN A 95 41.03 -4.09 -5.41
CA ASN A 95 40.80 -5.51 -5.16
C ASN A 95 42.11 -6.27 -4.98
N LEU A 96 43.15 -5.92 -5.74
CA LEU A 96 44.46 -6.53 -5.60
C LEU A 96 45.16 -6.12 -4.28
N VAL A 97 44.91 -4.89 -3.83
CA VAL A 97 45.43 -4.41 -2.54
C VAL A 97 44.73 -5.12 -1.39
N LEU A 98 43.39 -5.18 -1.41
CA LEU A 98 42.62 -5.88 -0.37
C LEU A 98 42.92 -7.37 -0.31
N SER A 99 43.08 -8.04 -1.44
CA SER A 99 43.48 -9.46 -1.46
C SER A 99 44.84 -9.72 -0.78
N ARG A 100 45.78 -8.77 -0.87
CA ARG A 100 47.07 -8.85 -0.19
C ARG A 100 47.01 -8.50 1.29
N VAL A 101 46.18 -7.49 1.66
CA VAL A 101 45.99 -7.09 3.06
C VAL A 101 45.37 -8.23 3.87
N PHE A 102 44.38 -8.91 3.28
CA PHE A 102 43.66 -9.99 3.95
C PHE A 102 44.18 -11.40 3.61
N ASP A 103 45.33 -11.50 2.95
CA ASP A 103 45.97 -12.79 2.65
C ASP A 103 46.29 -13.55 3.94
N ASN A 104 45.88 -14.83 3.99
CA ASN A 104 46.01 -15.69 5.17
C ASN A 104 45.26 -15.22 6.43
N MET A 105 44.19 -14.46 6.30
CA MET A 105 43.35 -13.98 7.42
C MET A 105 41.96 -14.57 7.30
N ASN A 106 41.63 -15.69 7.07
CA ASN A 106 40.31 -16.34 7.07
C ASN A 106 39.09 -15.36 6.96
N VAL A 107 39.27 -14.29 6.16
CA VAL A 107 38.33 -13.18 5.93
C VAL A 107 38.06 -13.08 4.45
N ASP A 108 36.80 -12.97 4.12
CA ASP A 108 36.30 -12.65 2.77
C ASP A 108 35.82 -11.21 2.73
N TYR A 109 35.94 -10.53 1.60
CA TYR A 109 35.48 -9.15 1.46
C TYR A 109 34.58 -8.97 0.25
N LYS A 110 33.61 -8.06 0.38
CA LYS A 110 32.72 -7.66 -0.70
C LYS A 110 32.66 -6.14 -0.76
N ILE A 111 32.86 -5.57 -1.93
CA ILE A 111 32.72 -4.14 -2.16
C ILE A 111 31.30 -3.87 -2.67
N VAL A 112 30.57 -3.01 -1.95
CA VAL A 112 29.21 -2.54 -2.31
C VAL A 112 29.22 -1.04 -2.20
N ASP A 113 29.07 -0.35 -3.32
CA ASP A 113 29.21 1.10 -3.44
C ASP A 113 30.56 1.59 -2.91
N LYS A 114 30.59 2.39 -1.85
CA LYS A 114 31.82 2.86 -1.17
C LYS A 114 32.08 2.14 0.17
N GLN A 115 31.51 0.95 0.36
CA GLN A 115 31.70 0.17 1.56
C GLN A 115 32.40 -1.16 1.25
N ILE A 116 33.39 -1.53 2.06
CA ILE A 116 34.11 -2.79 2.02
C ILE A 116 33.63 -3.61 3.22
N ILE A 117 32.79 -4.59 2.96
CA ILE A 117 32.18 -5.45 3.99
C ILE A 117 33.09 -6.66 4.17
N LEU A 118 33.58 -6.88 5.41
CA LEU A 118 34.41 -8.03 5.76
C LEU A 118 33.56 -9.09 6.49
N SER A 119 33.68 -10.34 6.07
CA SER A 119 33.03 -11.49 6.68
C SER A 119 34.04 -12.61 6.91
N ARG A 120 33.78 -13.49 7.90
CA ARG A 120 34.56 -14.69 8.03
C ARG A 120 34.43 -15.53 6.77
N LYS A 121 35.57 -15.94 6.21
CA LYS A 121 35.59 -16.95 5.17
C LYS A 121 35.01 -18.22 5.78
N LEU A 122 33.81 -18.62 5.35
CA LEU A 122 33.30 -19.95 5.64
C LEU A 122 34.35 -20.90 5.08
N GLU A 123 35.07 -21.62 5.96
CA GLU A 123 35.83 -22.76 5.52
C GLU A 123 34.85 -23.61 4.72
N SER A 124 35.01 -23.63 3.40
CA SER A 124 34.56 -24.75 2.63
C SER A 124 35.28 -25.93 3.27
N ILE A 125 34.60 -26.69 4.12
CA ILE A 125 35.01 -28.04 4.46
C ILE A 125 35.32 -28.64 3.10
N PRO A 126 36.56 -29.10 2.84
CA PRO A 126 36.83 -29.83 1.61
C PRO A 126 35.76 -30.91 1.63
N LEU A 127 34.90 -30.95 0.63
CA LEU A 127 34.13 -32.12 0.30
C LEU A 127 35.21 -33.20 0.09
N ALA A 128 35.61 -33.87 1.19
CA ALA A 128 36.12 -35.21 1.07
C ALA A 128 35.10 -35.85 0.14
N GLN A 129 35.52 -36.40 -1.00
CA GLN A 129 34.71 -37.23 -1.85
C GLN A 129 33.95 -38.21 -0.97
N GLN A 130 32.82 -37.78 -0.42
CA GLN A 130 31.83 -38.68 0.14
C GLN A 130 31.35 -39.41 -1.11
N GLN A 131 31.66 -40.69 -1.14
CA GLN A 131 31.11 -41.60 -2.14
C GLN A 131 29.59 -41.47 -2.01
N GLY A 132 28.97 -40.61 -2.87
CA GLY A 132 27.54 -40.53 -3.01
C GLY A 132 27.05 -41.83 -3.60
N HIS A 133 25.97 -42.35 -3.10
CA HIS A 133 25.30 -43.50 -3.73
C HIS A 133 24.11 -43.02 -4.51
N THR A 134 23.82 -43.69 -5.62
CA THR A 134 22.65 -43.39 -6.45
C THR A 134 21.40 -44.02 -5.81
N VAL A 135 20.42 -43.19 -5.50
CA VAL A 135 19.12 -43.61 -5.00
C VAL A 135 18.11 -43.50 -6.15
N GLN A 136 17.36 -44.54 -6.36
CA GLN A 136 16.25 -44.61 -7.30
C GLN A 136 14.96 -44.83 -6.51
N GLY A 137 13.84 -44.39 -7.07
CA GLY A 137 12.57 -44.63 -6.41
C GLY A 137 11.38 -44.23 -7.25
N VAL A 138 10.20 -44.53 -6.73
CA VAL A 138 8.92 -44.14 -7.28
C VAL A 138 8.12 -43.35 -6.26
N VAL A 139 7.50 -42.26 -6.70
CA VAL A 139 6.60 -41.45 -5.91
C VAL A 139 5.18 -41.75 -6.32
N LEU A 140 4.38 -42.22 -5.37
CA LEU A 140 2.98 -42.61 -5.57
C LEU A 140 2.05 -41.74 -4.70
N ASP A 141 0.81 -41.61 -5.11
CA ASP A 141 -0.24 -41.01 -4.29
C ASP A 141 -0.88 -42.01 -3.30
N SER A 142 -1.94 -41.59 -2.61
CA SER A 142 -2.70 -42.44 -1.66
C SER A 142 -3.44 -43.58 -2.34
N ASN A 143 -3.69 -43.50 -3.66
CA ASN A 143 -4.39 -44.51 -4.47
C ASN A 143 -3.39 -45.42 -5.20
N GLN A 144 -2.07 -45.28 -4.93
CA GLN A 144 -0.98 -45.99 -5.60
C GLN A 144 -0.81 -45.59 -7.08
N GLU A 145 -1.27 -44.40 -7.48
CA GLU A 145 -1.02 -43.85 -8.80
C GLU A 145 0.30 -43.06 -8.82
N PRO A 146 1.08 -43.08 -9.94
CA PRO A 146 2.36 -42.38 -10.02
C PRO A 146 2.16 -40.85 -10.02
N VAL A 147 2.92 -40.13 -9.17
CA VAL A 147 2.92 -38.67 -9.12
C VAL A 147 3.97 -38.14 -10.08
N ILE A 148 3.52 -37.60 -11.21
CA ILE A 148 4.37 -37.06 -12.29
C ILE A 148 4.83 -35.65 -11.93
N GLY A 149 6.15 -35.36 -12.05
CA GLY A 149 6.70 -34.02 -11.81
C GLY A 149 6.86 -33.66 -10.33
N ALA A 150 6.79 -34.64 -9.42
CA ALA A 150 7.11 -34.41 -8.02
C ALA A 150 8.58 -34.03 -7.86
N ASN A 151 8.86 -33.01 -7.02
CA ASN A 151 10.19 -32.52 -6.75
C ASN A 151 10.83 -33.35 -5.63
N VAL A 152 12.01 -33.91 -5.89
CA VAL A 152 12.82 -34.70 -4.94
C VAL A 152 14.10 -33.94 -4.69
N LEU A 153 14.32 -33.40 -3.50
CA LEU A 153 15.41 -32.50 -3.17
C LEU A 153 16.19 -33.01 -1.95
N VAL A 154 17.51 -32.85 -1.95
CA VAL A 154 18.33 -33.08 -0.75
C VAL A 154 18.21 -31.87 0.17
N LYS A 155 17.69 -32.07 1.38
CA LYS A 155 17.41 -31.02 2.37
C LYS A 155 18.62 -30.12 2.62
N GLY A 156 18.42 -28.81 2.49
CA GLY A 156 19.47 -27.80 2.72
C GLY A 156 20.46 -27.62 1.56
N THR A 157 20.21 -28.23 0.39
CA THR A 157 21.03 -28.10 -0.81
C THR A 157 20.18 -27.71 -2.03
N THR A 158 20.83 -27.44 -3.15
CA THR A 158 20.17 -27.27 -4.46
C THR A 158 20.19 -28.54 -5.30
N VAL A 159 20.65 -29.67 -4.76
CA VAL A 159 20.73 -30.96 -5.44
C VAL A 159 19.36 -31.64 -5.41
N GLY A 160 18.77 -31.86 -6.57
CA GLY A 160 17.45 -32.48 -6.68
C GLY A 160 17.12 -32.92 -8.10
N THR A 161 15.99 -33.61 -8.24
CA THR A 161 15.42 -34.08 -9.50
C THR A 161 13.89 -34.00 -9.45
N ILE A 162 13.23 -34.25 -10.59
CA ILE A 162 11.78 -34.38 -10.67
C ILE A 162 11.41 -35.79 -11.15
N THR A 163 10.24 -36.27 -10.76
CA THR A 163 9.74 -37.59 -11.19
C THR A 163 9.26 -37.57 -12.65
N ASP A 164 9.47 -38.66 -13.34
CA ASP A 164 9.03 -38.90 -14.72
C ASP A 164 7.53 -39.29 -14.82
N ILE A 165 7.08 -39.69 -16.01
CA ILE A 165 5.68 -40.08 -16.28
C ILE A 165 5.22 -41.33 -15.53
N ASP A 166 6.14 -42.16 -15.06
CA ASP A 166 5.89 -43.34 -14.24
C ASP A 166 6.10 -43.06 -12.74
N GLY A 167 6.27 -41.77 -12.36
CA GLY A 167 6.56 -41.34 -10.99
C GLY A 167 7.97 -41.70 -10.51
N ARG A 168 8.88 -42.10 -11.40
CA ARG A 168 10.23 -42.57 -11.05
C ARG A 168 11.21 -41.39 -11.00
N PHE A 169 12.18 -41.51 -10.10
CA PHE A 169 13.31 -40.58 -9.99
C PHE A 169 14.62 -41.33 -9.77
N THR A 170 15.73 -40.68 -10.15
CA THR A 170 17.10 -41.10 -9.84
C THR A 170 17.88 -39.90 -9.39
N LEU A 171 18.53 -39.98 -8.24
CA LEU A 171 19.28 -38.89 -7.62
C LEU A 171 20.53 -39.42 -6.94
N GLU A 172 21.66 -38.77 -7.15
CA GLU A 172 22.90 -39.06 -6.43
C GLU A 172 22.91 -38.28 -5.10
N VAL A 173 23.02 -38.99 -3.98
CA VAL A 173 22.86 -38.41 -2.65
C VAL A 173 24.06 -38.77 -1.75
N PRO A 174 24.51 -37.85 -0.88
CA PRO A 174 25.51 -38.16 0.16
C PRO A 174 24.98 -39.18 1.16
N ASP A 175 25.87 -39.92 1.80
CA ASP A 175 25.52 -40.78 2.92
C ASP A 175 24.87 -39.95 4.04
N ASN A 176 23.75 -40.42 4.60
CA ASN A 176 22.89 -39.73 5.58
C ASN A 176 22.15 -38.48 5.07
N ALA A 177 21.98 -38.29 3.77
CA ALA A 177 21.15 -37.25 3.23
C ALA A 177 19.67 -37.42 3.66
N VAL A 178 18.98 -36.31 3.90
CA VAL A 178 17.53 -36.29 4.07
C VAL A 178 16.92 -35.83 2.73
N LEU A 179 16.06 -36.66 2.16
CA LEU A 179 15.30 -36.27 0.96
C LEU A 179 13.99 -35.61 1.37
N VAL A 180 13.66 -34.51 0.72
CA VAL A 180 12.35 -33.82 0.80
C VAL A 180 11.65 -34.04 -0.52
N VAL A 181 10.51 -34.72 -0.47
CA VAL A 181 9.67 -34.95 -1.66
C VAL A 181 8.40 -34.09 -1.53
N SER A 182 8.15 -33.28 -2.54
CA SER A 182 7.04 -32.35 -2.55
C SER A 182 6.35 -32.27 -3.92
N TYR A 183 5.03 -32.10 -3.91
CA TYR A 183 4.24 -31.88 -5.11
C TYR A 183 3.02 -31.02 -4.79
N ILE A 184 2.53 -30.26 -5.76
CA ILE A 184 1.37 -29.36 -5.57
C ILE A 184 0.13 -30.20 -5.21
N GLY A 185 -0.51 -29.88 -4.08
CA GLY A 185 -1.68 -30.61 -3.57
C GLY A 185 -1.35 -31.78 -2.66
N TYR A 186 -0.09 -32.00 -2.31
CA TYR A 186 0.36 -33.07 -1.42
C TYR A 186 1.21 -32.55 -0.26
N LEU A 187 1.15 -33.21 0.89
CA LEU A 187 2.01 -32.94 2.04
C LEU A 187 3.44 -33.32 1.71
N SER A 188 4.38 -32.39 1.92
CA SER A 188 5.81 -32.70 1.76
C SER A 188 6.24 -33.79 2.73
N THR A 189 6.96 -34.78 2.22
CA THR A 189 7.43 -35.93 3.00
C THR A 189 8.95 -35.90 3.08
N GLU A 190 9.50 -36.02 4.30
CA GLU A 190 10.94 -36.14 4.54
C GLU A 190 11.29 -37.58 4.82
N LEU A 191 12.36 -38.10 4.23
CA LEU A 191 12.87 -39.43 4.47
C LEU A 191 14.41 -39.49 4.39
N VAL A 192 15.00 -40.41 5.12
CA VAL A 192 16.42 -40.73 5.06
C VAL A 192 16.59 -42.00 4.25
N PRO A 193 17.22 -41.99 3.06
CA PRO A 193 17.38 -43.17 2.23
C PRO A 193 18.22 -44.28 2.92
N GLY A 194 19.21 -43.86 3.72
CA GLY A 194 20.19 -44.77 4.33
C GLY A 194 20.96 -45.54 3.25
N SER A 195 21.09 -46.82 3.39
CA SER A 195 21.77 -47.70 2.41
C SER A 195 20.81 -48.30 1.36
N LYS A 196 19.52 -47.85 1.34
CA LYS A 196 18.54 -48.33 0.35
C LYS A 196 18.72 -47.58 -0.96
N THR A 197 18.86 -48.34 -2.03
CA THR A 197 18.98 -47.82 -3.41
C THR A 197 17.68 -47.74 -4.15
N ASP A 198 16.60 -48.36 -3.65
CA ASP A 198 15.26 -48.34 -4.27
C ASP A 198 14.22 -47.95 -3.21
N LEU A 199 13.48 -46.88 -3.48
CA LEU A 199 12.56 -46.25 -2.56
C LEU A 199 11.14 -46.17 -3.15
N THR A 200 10.15 -46.54 -2.36
CA THR A 200 8.74 -46.22 -2.67
C THR A 200 8.27 -45.17 -1.70
N ILE A 201 7.87 -44.01 -2.21
CA ILE A 201 7.47 -42.85 -1.44
C ILE A 201 5.99 -42.59 -1.72
N SER A 202 5.16 -42.66 -0.70
CA SER A 202 3.75 -42.32 -0.82
C SER A 202 3.53 -40.90 -0.30
N LEU A 203 3.06 -40.02 -1.17
CA LEU A 203 2.61 -38.70 -0.80
C LEU A 203 1.14 -38.75 -0.35
N LYS A 204 0.85 -38.12 0.75
CA LYS A 204 -0.52 -37.92 1.21
C LYS A 204 -1.06 -36.62 0.63
N GLU A 205 -2.28 -36.65 0.10
CA GLU A 205 -2.95 -35.43 -0.33
C GLU A 205 -2.99 -34.41 0.81
N ASP A 206 -2.66 -33.15 0.49
CA ASP A 206 -2.80 -32.06 1.44
C ASP A 206 -4.28 -31.69 1.56
N SER A 207 -4.98 -32.43 2.44
CA SER A 207 -6.38 -32.20 2.73
C SER A 207 -6.66 -30.87 3.44
N GLN A 208 -5.62 -30.13 3.86
CA GLN A 208 -5.80 -28.81 4.47
C GLN A 208 -6.37 -27.79 3.49
N ASN A 209 -6.14 -27.92 2.18
CA ASN A 209 -6.78 -27.08 1.17
C ASN A 209 -8.29 -27.42 0.96
N LEU A 210 -8.75 -28.57 1.40
CA LEU A 210 -10.17 -28.98 1.29
C LEU A 210 -11.03 -28.53 2.48
N ASP A 211 -10.42 -28.17 3.59
CA ASP A 211 -11.11 -27.69 4.79
C ASP A 211 -11.07 -26.17 4.98
N GLU A 212 -10.82 -25.40 3.88
CA GLU A 212 -10.88 -23.93 3.95
C GLU A 212 -12.25 -23.50 4.47
N VAL A 213 -12.22 -22.89 5.65
CA VAL A 213 -13.42 -22.41 6.34
C VAL A 213 -13.70 -21.00 5.88
N VAL A 214 -14.92 -20.75 5.44
CA VAL A 214 -15.37 -19.44 4.96
C VAL A 214 -16.52 -18.92 5.83
N VAL A 215 -16.52 -17.61 6.08
CA VAL A 215 -17.62 -16.96 6.79
C VAL A 215 -18.76 -16.73 5.80
N VAL A 216 -19.92 -17.28 6.06
CA VAL A 216 -21.13 -17.08 5.25
C VAL A 216 -22.26 -16.64 6.17
N GLY A 217 -22.70 -15.41 5.96
CA GLY A 217 -23.73 -14.83 6.81
C GLY A 217 -23.26 -14.67 8.25
N TYR A 218 -24.04 -15.21 9.17
CA TYR A 218 -23.74 -15.18 10.62
C TYR A 218 -23.06 -16.48 11.11
N GLY A 219 -22.65 -17.35 10.20
CA GLY A 219 -22.03 -18.64 10.51
C GLY A 219 -20.72 -18.86 9.74
N VAL A 220 -20.13 -20.01 10.04
CA VAL A 220 -18.89 -20.46 9.40
C VAL A 220 -19.19 -21.79 8.72
N SER A 221 -18.83 -21.94 7.46
CA SER A 221 -19.03 -23.16 6.67
C SER A 221 -17.74 -23.55 5.95
N ARG A 222 -17.57 -24.85 5.68
CA ARG A 222 -16.45 -25.28 4.84
C ARG A 222 -16.72 -24.87 3.40
N LYS A 223 -15.72 -24.40 2.69
CA LYS A 223 -15.85 -23.95 1.30
C LYS A 223 -16.44 -25.01 0.38
N LYS A 224 -16.09 -26.28 0.62
CA LYS A 224 -16.60 -27.44 -0.13
C LYS A 224 -18.10 -27.70 0.08
N ASP A 225 -18.66 -27.25 1.21
CA ASP A 225 -20.08 -27.48 1.57
C ASP A 225 -20.98 -26.35 1.03
N LEU A 226 -20.38 -25.30 0.42
CA LEU A 226 -21.11 -24.18 -0.13
C LEU A 226 -21.56 -24.48 -1.56
N THR A 227 -22.86 -24.37 -1.80
CA THR A 227 -23.47 -24.52 -3.13
C THR A 227 -23.37 -23.23 -3.97
N GLY A 228 -23.08 -22.10 -3.34
CA GLY A 228 -22.95 -20.79 -4.00
C GLY A 228 -21.54 -20.44 -4.42
N ALA A 229 -21.39 -19.56 -5.44
CA ALA A 229 -20.09 -19.07 -5.92
C ALA A 229 -19.48 -18.09 -4.91
N VAL A 230 -18.61 -18.58 -4.05
CA VAL A 230 -17.81 -17.78 -3.11
C VAL A 230 -16.36 -17.74 -3.58
N SER A 231 -15.80 -16.54 -3.67
CA SER A 231 -14.37 -16.34 -3.93
C SER A 231 -13.69 -15.83 -2.67
N VAL A 232 -12.56 -16.42 -2.33
CA VAL A 232 -11.74 -16.03 -1.17
C VAL A 232 -10.42 -15.48 -1.67
N LEU A 233 -9.99 -14.37 -1.11
CA LEU A 233 -8.71 -13.72 -1.35
C LEU A 233 -7.98 -13.58 -0.03
N LYS A 234 -6.85 -14.27 0.12
CA LYS A 234 -5.95 -14.11 1.28
C LYS A 234 -4.99 -12.96 1.02
N ILE A 235 -4.82 -12.10 1.99
CA ILE A 235 -3.98 -10.89 1.81
C ILE A 235 -2.49 -11.23 1.74
N ASP A 236 -2.07 -12.33 2.35
CA ASP A 236 -0.68 -12.79 2.25
C ASP A 236 -0.25 -13.04 0.79
N ASP A 237 -1.19 -13.36 -0.10
CA ASP A 237 -0.95 -13.52 -1.55
C ASP A 237 -0.79 -12.17 -2.29
N LEU A 238 -0.97 -11.04 -1.60
CA LEU A 238 -1.03 -9.69 -2.18
C LEU A 238 -0.07 -8.69 -1.55
N LYS A 239 0.79 -9.11 -0.64
CA LYS A 239 1.70 -8.24 0.12
C LYS A 239 2.60 -7.36 -0.75
N ASP A 240 2.92 -7.83 -1.95
CA ASP A 240 3.82 -7.14 -2.87
C ASP A 240 3.12 -6.08 -3.75
N THR A 241 1.81 -5.87 -3.57
CA THR A 241 1.06 -4.90 -4.36
C THR A 241 0.79 -3.64 -3.52
N PRO A 242 1.53 -2.55 -3.73
CA PRO A 242 1.30 -1.30 -3.00
C PRO A 242 -0.02 -0.67 -3.46
N VAL A 243 -1.05 -0.72 -2.61
CA VAL A 243 -2.37 -0.13 -2.87
C VAL A 243 -2.76 0.83 -1.76
N SER A 244 -3.51 1.88 -2.11
CA SER A 244 -4.00 2.87 -1.15
C SER A 244 -5.23 2.39 -0.37
N SER A 245 -5.97 1.43 -0.93
CA SER A 245 -7.28 0.99 -0.44
C SER A 245 -7.43 -0.53 -0.56
N VAL A 246 -8.18 -1.10 0.39
CA VAL A 246 -8.45 -2.54 0.49
C VAL A 246 -9.22 -3.08 -0.73
N ASP A 247 -10.15 -2.29 -1.26
CA ASP A 247 -10.94 -2.66 -2.45
C ASP A 247 -10.10 -2.72 -3.73
N GLN A 248 -9.03 -1.94 -3.86
CA GLN A 248 -8.07 -2.05 -4.98
C GLN A 248 -7.36 -3.41 -5.00
N MET A 249 -7.18 -4.06 -3.85
CA MET A 249 -6.55 -5.39 -3.77
C MET A 249 -7.31 -6.45 -4.55
N MET A 250 -8.62 -6.28 -4.74
CA MET A 250 -9.46 -7.21 -5.51
C MET A 250 -9.28 -7.08 -7.02
N GLN A 251 -8.64 -6.00 -7.51
CA GLN A 251 -8.54 -5.71 -8.94
C GLN A 251 -7.78 -6.81 -9.70
N GLY A 252 -8.45 -7.42 -10.69
CA GLY A 252 -7.88 -8.49 -11.51
C GLY A 252 -7.65 -9.83 -10.79
N LYS A 253 -8.02 -9.95 -9.49
CA LYS A 253 -7.80 -11.16 -8.70
C LYS A 253 -9.02 -12.07 -8.58
N LEU A 254 -10.22 -11.53 -8.76
CA LEU A 254 -11.47 -12.24 -8.55
C LEU A 254 -12.31 -12.25 -9.83
N SER A 255 -12.63 -13.44 -10.33
CA SER A 255 -13.50 -13.58 -11.51
C SER A 255 -14.89 -12.98 -11.26
N GLY A 256 -15.46 -12.24 -12.22
CA GLY A 256 -16.78 -11.61 -12.10
C GLY A 256 -16.84 -10.43 -11.12
N VAL A 257 -15.68 -9.92 -10.68
CA VAL A 257 -15.57 -8.69 -9.87
C VAL A 257 -14.78 -7.67 -10.69
N ASN A 258 -15.43 -6.57 -11.04
CA ASN A 258 -14.80 -5.45 -11.71
C ASN A 258 -14.52 -4.35 -10.69
N VAL A 259 -13.28 -3.90 -10.63
CA VAL A 259 -12.79 -2.88 -9.69
C VAL A 259 -12.26 -1.70 -10.49
N MET A 260 -12.89 -0.56 -10.32
CA MET A 260 -12.58 0.68 -11.02
C MET A 260 -12.14 1.73 -10.00
N PRO A 261 -10.82 1.87 -9.75
CA PRO A 261 -10.33 2.91 -8.86
C PRO A 261 -10.49 4.29 -9.49
N ASP A 262 -10.91 5.26 -8.68
CA ASP A 262 -10.67 6.65 -8.96
C ASP A 262 -9.18 6.92 -8.67
N ASN A 263 -8.40 7.19 -9.71
CA ASN A 263 -6.94 7.33 -9.61
C ASN A 263 -6.49 8.63 -8.91
N MET A 264 -7.41 9.37 -8.31
CA MET A 264 -7.07 10.52 -7.45
C MET A 264 -6.56 10.05 -6.08
N PRO A 265 -5.68 10.82 -5.41
CA PRO A 265 -5.21 10.51 -4.06
C PRO A 265 -6.39 10.29 -3.11
N GLY A 266 -6.41 9.14 -2.41
CA GLY A 266 -7.51 8.78 -1.52
C GLY A 266 -8.87 8.66 -2.18
N GLY A 267 -8.91 8.57 -3.52
CA GLY A 267 -10.12 8.43 -4.31
C GLY A 267 -10.89 7.16 -3.98
N GLY A 268 -12.19 7.17 -4.28
CA GLY A 268 -13.06 6.01 -4.10
C GLY A 268 -12.73 4.89 -5.09
N VAL A 269 -13.23 3.71 -4.79
CA VAL A 269 -13.14 2.55 -5.68
C VAL A 269 -14.55 2.06 -5.96
N ALA A 270 -14.93 2.02 -7.22
CA ALA A 270 -16.19 1.42 -7.61
C ALA A 270 -16.00 -0.07 -7.84
N VAL A 271 -16.64 -0.89 -7.00
CA VAL A 271 -16.64 -2.35 -7.11
C VAL A 271 -17.96 -2.80 -7.71
N ARG A 272 -17.91 -3.64 -8.75
CA ARG A 272 -19.09 -4.20 -9.40
C ARG A 272 -18.99 -5.71 -9.45
N ILE A 273 -19.98 -6.38 -8.88
CA ILE A 273 -20.05 -7.85 -8.85
C ILE A 273 -21.07 -8.27 -9.89
N ARG A 274 -20.61 -8.98 -10.94
CA ARG A 274 -21.44 -9.44 -12.08
C ARG A 274 -22.18 -8.32 -12.84
N GLY A 275 -21.66 -7.07 -12.78
CA GLY A 275 -22.17 -5.95 -13.55
C GLY A 275 -23.07 -5.00 -12.77
N PHE A 276 -24.04 -4.42 -13.46
CA PHE A 276 -24.98 -3.42 -12.93
C PHE A 276 -26.36 -4.02 -12.80
N SER A 277 -26.99 -3.89 -11.63
CA SER A 277 -28.33 -4.40 -11.35
C SER A 277 -29.39 -3.28 -11.31
N THR A 278 -28.97 -2.03 -11.17
CA THR A 278 -29.85 -0.88 -11.00
C THR A 278 -29.24 0.38 -11.66
N ILE A 279 -30.07 1.36 -11.96
CA ILE A 279 -29.64 2.68 -12.43
C ILE A 279 -29.16 3.61 -11.30
N ARG A 280 -29.25 3.16 -10.04
CA ARG A 280 -28.84 3.94 -8.86
C ARG A 280 -27.50 3.43 -8.32
N ASN A 281 -27.45 3.03 -7.04
CA ASN A 281 -26.25 2.50 -6.41
C ASN A 281 -26.07 1.01 -6.72
N ASN A 282 -24.94 0.66 -7.31
CA ASN A 282 -24.54 -0.72 -7.62
C ASN A 282 -23.35 -1.19 -6.78
N ASP A 283 -23.01 -0.49 -5.68
CA ASP A 283 -21.94 -0.93 -4.78
C ASP A 283 -22.38 -2.17 -4.01
N PRO A 284 -21.46 -3.11 -3.77
CA PRO A 284 -21.75 -4.28 -2.94
C PRO A 284 -21.93 -3.86 -1.48
N LEU A 285 -22.58 -4.70 -0.70
CA LEU A 285 -22.62 -4.58 0.75
C LEU A 285 -21.27 -5.00 1.32
N TYR A 286 -20.63 -4.14 2.11
CA TYR A 286 -19.41 -4.48 2.84
C TYR A 286 -19.75 -4.93 4.26
N ILE A 287 -19.14 -6.04 4.69
CA ILE A 287 -19.24 -6.55 6.06
C ILE A 287 -17.84 -6.64 6.64
N ILE A 288 -17.54 -5.87 7.67
CA ILE A 288 -16.23 -5.86 8.32
C ILE A 288 -16.38 -6.47 9.71
N ASP A 289 -15.74 -7.62 9.95
CA ASP A 289 -15.84 -8.39 11.21
C ASP A 289 -17.29 -8.55 11.69
N GLY A 290 -18.22 -8.78 10.76
CA GLY A 290 -19.65 -8.96 11.03
C GLY A 290 -20.48 -7.68 11.07
N ILE A 291 -19.89 -6.49 10.89
CA ILE A 291 -20.60 -5.21 10.86
C ILE A 291 -20.88 -4.80 9.41
N PRO A 292 -22.14 -4.58 9.02
CA PRO A 292 -22.45 -3.95 7.75
C PRO A 292 -22.04 -2.49 7.78
N VAL A 293 -21.26 -2.07 6.78
CA VAL A 293 -20.79 -0.68 6.64
C VAL A 293 -21.30 -0.05 5.34
N ASP A 294 -21.62 1.23 5.41
CA ASP A 294 -22.07 2.01 4.26
C ASP A 294 -20.90 2.76 3.61
N GLY A 295 -20.92 2.84 2.28
CA GLY A 295 -19.91 3.55 1.48
C GLY A 295 -18.58 2.80 1.34
N GLY A 296 -17.55 3.50 0.84
CA GLY A 296 -16.25 2.90 0.55
C GLY A 296 -15.47 2.47 1.80
N ILE A 297 -14.54 1.56 1.60
CA ILE A 297 -13.70 0.98 2.65
C ILE A 297 -12.24 1.51 2.65
N ASN A 298 -11.99 2.62 1.96
CA ASN A 298 -10.68 3.26 1.89
C ASN A 298 -10.16 3.81 3.24
N PHE A 299 -10.98 3.76 4.29
CA PHE A 299 -10.58 4.08 5.66
C PHE A 299 -9.80 2.95 6.34
N LEU A 300 -9.92 1.71 5.85
CA LEU A 300 -9.18 0.56 6.37
C LEU A 300 -7.73 0.59 5.91
N ASN A 301 -6.85 0.11 6.79
CA ASN A 301 -5.47 -0.15 6.43
C ASN A 301 -5.37 -1.54 5.77
N PRO A 302 -4.85 -1.66 4.54
CA PRO A 302 -4.67 -2.96 3.88
C PRO A 302 -3.87 -3.96 4.71
N ASN A 303 -2.89 -3.50 5.50
CA ASN A 303 -2.06 -4.36 6.35
C ASN A 303 -2.81 -5.01 7.52
N ASP A 304 -3.99 -4.49 7.89
CA ASP A 304 -4.82 -5.05 8.98
C ASP A 304 -5.76 -6.16 8.51
N ILE A 305 -5.82 -6.44 7.21
CA ILE A 305 -6.76 -7.42 6.65
C ILE A 305 -6.11 -8.79 6.61
N GLU A 306 -6.88 -9.83 6.98
CA GLU A 306 -6.49 -11.23 6.86
C GLU A 306 -7.01 -11.85 5.57
N SER A 307 -8.31 -11.65 5.30
CA SER A 307 -8.96 -12.20 4.11
C SER A 307 -10.14 -11.36 3.66
N MET A 308 -10.45 -11.47 2.36
CA MET A 308 -11.67 -10.94 1.77
C MET A 308 -12.44 -12.07 1.08
N GLN A 309 -13.75 -12.09 1.27
CA GLN A 309 -14.63 -13.07 0.64
C GLN A 309 -15.70 -12.33 -0.14
N VAL A 310 -15.99 -12.80 -1.35
CA VAL A 310 -17.01 -12.18 -2.20
C VAL A 310 -18.12 -13.18 -2.47
N LEU A 311 -19.32 -12.88 -1.95
CA LEU A 311 -20.55 -13.63 -2.21
C LEU A 311 -21.19 -13.05 -3.47
N LYS A 312 -21.15 -13.83 -4.56
CA LYS A 312 -21.57 -13.37 -5.88
C LYS A 312 -22.99 -13.81 -6.23
N ASP A 313 -23.51 -14.83 -5.54
CA ASP A 313 -24.82 -15.41 -5.81
C ASP A 313 -25.86 -14.98 -4.80
N ALA A 314 -27.09 -14.85 -5.28
CA ALA A 314 -28.23 -14.51 -4.44
C ALA A 314 -28.45 -15.53 -3.30
N SER A 315 -28.16 -16.82 -3.53
CA SER A 315 -28.30 -17.86 -2.49
C SER A 315 -27.36 -17.63 -1.30
N SER A 316 -26.08 -17.37 -1.56
CA SER A 316 -25.10 -17.09 -0.49
C SER A 316 -25.31 -15.72 0.17
N ALA A 317 -25.81 -14.75 -0.60
CA ALA A 317 -26.01 -13.37 -0.14
C ALA A 317 -27.39 -13.16 0.53
N SER A 318 -28.35 -14.08 0.36
CA SER A 318 -29.76 -13.95 0.81
C SER A 318 -29.93 -13.69 2.30
N ILE A 319 -29.01 -14.20 3.12
CA ILE A 319 -29.02 -14.02 4.58
C ILE A 319 -28.87 -12.52 4.98
N TYR A 320 -28.31 -11.68 4.11
CA TYR A 320 -28.17 -10.23 4.31
C TYR A 320 -29.36 -9.43 3.74
N GLY A 321 -30.37 -10.14 3.17
CA GLY A 321 -31.61 -9.56 2.64
C GLY A 321 -31.38 -8.69 1.40
N ALA A 322 -32.31 -7.75 1.16
CA ALA A 322 -32.32 -6.89 -0.04
C ALA A 322 -31.07 -6.01 -0.17
N ARG A 323 -30.37 -5.70 0.90
CA ARG A 323 -29.10 -4.93 0.88
C ARG A 323 -27.99 -5.64 0.09
N ALA A 324 -28.07 -6.95 -0.04
CA ALA A 324 -27.10 -7.79 -0.72
C ALA A 324 -27.38 -7.98 -2.22
N ALA A 325 -28.34 -7.25 -2.78
CA ALA A 325 -28.74 -7.41 -4.19
C ALA A 325 -27.57 -7.24 -5.19
N ASN A 326 -26.58 -6.41 -4.85
CA ASN A 326 -25.38 -6.19 -5.65
C ASN A 326 -24.18 -7.08 -5.24
N GLY A 327 -24.42 -8.13 -4.45
CA GLY A 327 -23.39 -8.99 -3.85
C GLY A 327 -22.89 -8.46 -2.51
N VAL A 328 -22.04 -9.25 -1.85
CA VAL A 328 -21.50 -8.95 -0.52
C VAL A 328 -19.99 -9.16 -0.54
N VAL A 329 -19.26 -8.23 0.06
CA VAL A 329 -17.82 -8.34 0.32
C VAL A 329 -17.62 -8.44 1.83
N ILE A 330 -17.21 -9.61 2.30
CA ILE A 330 -16.89 -9.86 3.71
C ILE A 330 -15.41 -9.67 3.91
N ILE A 331 -15.04 -8.87 4.89
CA ILE A 331 -13.66 -8.54 5.23
C ILE A 331 -13.40 -9.02 6.65
N ASN A 332 -12.45 -9.93 6.77
CA ASN A 332 -11.96 -10.39 8.06
C ASN A 332 -10.61 -9.75 8.33
N THR A 333 -10.45 -9.25 9.53
CA THR A 333 -9.22 -8.59 9.92
C THR A 333 -8.31 -9.52 10.70
N LYS A 334 -7.00 -9.21 10.69
CA LYS A 334 -5.98 -9.99 11.38
C LYS A 334 -6.25 -10.13 12.87
N ARG A 335 -5.87 -11.29 13.40
CA ARG A 335 -5.84 -11.62 14.83
C ARG A 335 -4.48 -12.20 15.18
N GLY A 336 -4.12 -12.24 16.45
CA GLY A 336 -2.92 -12.93 16.92
C GLY A 336 -3.02 -14.45 16.72
N LYS A 337 -1.91 -15.12 16.44
CA LYS A 337 -1.81 -16.58 16.39
C LYS A 337 -1.36 -17.12 17.73
N GLU A 338 -1.96 -18.23 18.20
CA GLU A 338 -1.68 -18.81 19.51
C GLU A 338 -0.20 -19.16 19.68
N GLY A 339 0.36 -18.84 20.84
CA GLY A 339 1.74 -19.10 21.21
C GLY A 339 2.76 -18.04 20.74
N GLU A 340 2.34 -17.00 20.02
CA GLU A 340 3.24 -16.02 19.43
C GLU A 340 3.02 -14.61 20.00
N PHE A 341 4.13 -13.92 20.28
CA PHE A 341 4.17 -12.47 20.40
C PHE A 341 4.95 -11.92 19.21
N ASN A 342 4.28 -11.16 18.36
CA ASN A 342 4.88 -10.63 17.15
C ASN A 342 4.77 -9.12 17.11
N VAL A 343 5.85 -8.48 16.64
CA VAL A 343 5.90 -7.07 16.28
C VAL A 343 6.25 -6.98 14.80
N ASN A 344 5.37 -6.39 14.00
CA ASN A 344 5.60 -6.21 12.58
C ASN A 344 5.65 -4.72 12.26
N LEU A 345 6.66 -4.33 11.49
CA LEU A 345 6.77 -3.01 10.90
C LEU A 345 6.81 -3.17 9.37
N ASP A 346 5.77 -2.67 8.71
CA ASP A 346 5.67 -2.62 7.26
C ASP A 346 5.86 -1.17 6.82
N ALA A 347 6.84 -0.91 5.97
CA ALA A 347 7.11 0.43 5.47
C ALA A 347 7.46 0.38 3.98
N TYR A 348 6.87 1.28 3.20
CA TYR A 348 7.30 1.46 1.83
C TYR A 348 7.32 2.95 1.44
N PHE A 349 8.18 3.23 0.47
CA PHE A 349 8.30 4.52 -0.19
C PHE A 349 8.26 4.28 -1.70
N GLY A 350 7.50 5.10 -2.42
CA GLY A 350 7.38 4.99 -3.86
C GLY A 350 7.26 6.34 -4.54
N VAL A 351 7.64 6.38 -5.83
CA VAL A 351 7.46 7.54 -6.70
C VAL A 351 6.53 7.15 -7.84
N GLN A 352 5.47 7.89 -8.00
CA GLN A 352 4.49 7.72 -9.08
C GLN A 352 4.75 8.73 -10.19
N LYS A 353 4.60 8.30 -11.45
CA LYS A 353 4.63 9.15 -12.64
C LYS A 353 3.52 8.74 -13.58
N ALA A 354 3.06 9.68 -14.40
CA ALA A 354 2.12 9.37 -15.48
C ALA A 354 2.75 8.37 -16.46
N ALA A 355 2.09 7.24 -16.68
CA ALA A 355 2.60 6.18 -17.55
C ALA A 355 2.49 6.55 -19.04
N LYS A 356 1.41 7.25 -19.42
CA LYS A 356 1.15 7.67 -20.80
C LYS A 356 0.30 8.94 -20.79
N GLN A 357 0.64 9.86 -21.66
CA GLN A 357 -0.09 11.10 -21.91
C GLN A 357 -0.43 11.17 -23.41
N LEU A 358 -1.52 11.84 -23.74
CA LEU A 358 -1.81 12.21 -25.12
C LEU A 358 -0.92 13.40 -25.49
N ARG A 359 -0.31 13.33 -26.65
CA ARG A 359 0.43 14.48 -27.19
C ARG A 359 -0.57 15.47 -27.74
N MET A 360 -0.46 16.71 -27.27
CA MET A 360 -1.25 17.82 -27.77
C MET A 360 -0.53 18.53 -28.91
N LEU A 361 -1.28 19.29 -29.70
CA LEU A 361 -0.70 20.16 -30.73
C LEU A 361 0.00 21.34 -30.04
N ASN A 362 1.16 21.73 -30.55
CA ASN A 362 1.80 22.97 -30.16
C ASN A 362 1.08 24.18 -30.79
N ALA A 363 1.46 25.39 -30.41
CA ALA A 363 0.82 26.62 -30.84
C ALA A 363 0.74 26.76 -32.37
N GLN A 364 1.83 26.49 -33.08
CA GLN A 364 1.86 26.54 -34.55
C GLN A 364 1.04 25.41 -35.19
N GLN A 365 1.19 24.19 -34.71
CA GLN A 365 0.44 23.03 -35.22
C GLN A 365 -1.08 23.21 -35.04
N PHE A 366 -1.51 23.85 -33.97
CA PHE A 366 -2.92 24.16 -33.77
C PHE A 366 -3.42 25.17 -34.81
N GLY A 367 -2.66 26.22 -35.08
CA GLY A 367 -2.97 27.19 -36.14
C GLY A 367 -3.03 26.54 -37.53
N ASP A 368 -2.04 25.70 -37.85
CA ASP A 368 -1.99 24.96 -39.13
C ASP A 368 -3.19 24.03 -39.29
N MET A 369 -3.60 23.37 -38.20
CA MET A 369 -4.80 22.52 -38.19
C MET A 369 -6.07 23.32 -38.41
N LEU A 370 -6.22 24.50 -37.80
CA LEU A 370 -7.34 25.40 -38.06
C LEU A 370 -7.42 25.82 -39.54
N TRP A 371 -6.30 26.20 -40.14
CA TRP A 371 -6.20 26.55 -41.56
C TRP A 371 -6.62 25.39 -42.46
N GLN A 372 -6.14 24.18 -42.15
CA GLN A 372 -6.48 22.99 -42.88
C GLN A 372 -7.99 22.67 -42.76
N ALA A 373 -8.56 22.79 -41.56
CA ALA A 373 -9.99 22.58 -41.33
C ALA A 373 -10.85 23.55 -42.13
N MET A 374 -10.50 24.85 -42.11
CA MET A 374 -11.25 25.87 -42.90
C MET A 374 -11.12 25.65 -44.40
N LYS A 375 -9.95 25.28 -44.91
CA LYS A 375 -9.75 24.93 -46.33
C LYS A 375 -10.59 23.70 -46.71
N ASN A 376 -10.67 22.69 -45.86
CA ASN A 376 -11.49 21.51 -46.09
C ASN A 376 -12.99 21.86 -46.16
N ASP A 377 -13.44 22.86 -45.38
CA ASP A 377 -14.80 23.42 -45.41
C ASP A 377 -15.06 24.34 -46.60
N GLY A 378 -14.09 24.57 -47.48
CA GLY A 378 -14.18 25.53 -48.60
C GLY A 378 -14.18 26.99 -48.17
N LYS A 379 -13.74 27.30 -46.93
CA LYS A 379 -13.67 28.66 -46.40
C LYS A 379 -12.27 29.24 -46.60
N THR A 380 -12.19 30.56 -46.74
CA THR A 380 -10.91 31.26 -46.65
C THR A 380 -10.47 31.27 -45.19
N PRO A 381 -9.25 30.76 -44.87
CA PRO A 381 -8.76 30.74 -43.51
C PRO A 381 -8.66 32.18 -42.93
N SER A 382 -9.19 32.35 -41.71
CA SER A 382 -9.13 33.61 -40.97
C SER A 382 -9.41 33.32 -39.50
N HIS A 383 -8.62 33.87 -38.62
CA HIS A 383 -8.80 33.74 -37.19
C HIS A 383 -8.25 34.98 -36.47
N ASP A 384 -8.95 35.46 -35.45
CA ASP A 384 -8.60 36.70 -34.75
C ASP A 384 -7.19 36.68 -34.13
N ILE A 385 -6.74 35.48 -33.70
CA ILE A 385 -5.39 35.31 -33.10
C ILE A 385 -4.35 34.97 -34.17
N TYR A 386 -4.63 34.03 -35.08
CA TYR A 386 -3.65 33.52 -36.05
C TYR A 386 -3.60 34.31 -37.37
N GLY A 387 -4.40 35.37 -37.49
CA GLY A 387 -4.44 36.25 -38.67
C GLY A 387 -5.33 35.75 -39.80
N ASN A 388 -5.11 36.28 -41.01
CA ASN A 388 -5.97 36.07 -42.20
C ASN A 388 -5.16 35.80 -43.48
N GLY A 389 -3.89 35.42 -43.32
CA GLY A 389 -3.00 35.12 -44.44
C GLY A 389 -3.14 33.67 -44.96
N ASP A 390 -2.31 33.32 -45.94
CA ASP A 390 -2.24 31.97 -46.50
C ASP A 390 -1.84 30.91 -45.50
N GLN A 391 -1.16 31.29 -44.44
CA GLN A 391 -0.68 30.46 -43.34
C GLN A 391 -1.08 31.05 -41.99
N ALA A 392 -1.30 30.21 -41.00
CA ALA A 392 -1.46 30.63 -39.63
C ALA A 392 -0.15 31.21 -39.08
N VAL A 393 -0.24 32.34 -38.41
CA VAL A 393 0.94 33.00 -37.79
C VAL A 393 0.71 33.12 -36.30
N VAL A 394 1.62 32.57 -35.49
CA VAL A 394 1.61 32.79 -34.05
C VAL A 394 1.97 34.25 -33.77
N PRO A 395 1.08 35.05 -33.15
CA PRO A 395 1.38 36.45 -32.83
C PRO A 395 2.35 36.53 -31.65
N GLU A 396 2.95 37.70 -31.43
CA GLU A 396 3.80 37.96 -30.26
C GLU A 396 2.98 38.08 -28.98
N TYR A 397 1.77 38.68 -29.07
CA TYR A 397 0.83 38.84 -27.95
C TYR A 397 -0.56 38.34 -28.36
N LEU A 398 -1.32 37.83 -27.38
CA LEU A 398 -2.68 37.30 -27.57
C LEU A 398 -3.78 38.34 -27.32
N ASP A 399 -3.43 39.48 -26.73
CA ASP A 399 -4.33 40.57 -26.36
C ASP A 399 -3.86 41.92 -26.89
N SER A 400 -4.76 42.89 -26.96
CA SER A 400 -4.47 44.26 -27.42
C SER A 400 -3.63 45.07 -26.47
N ASP A 401 -3.63 44.72 -25.20
CA ASP A 401 -2.91 45.43 -24.15
C ASP A 401 -1.45 44.96 -24.00
N HIS A 402 -1.04 43.96 -24.79
CA HIS A 402 0.27 43.31 -24.78
C HIS A 402 0.66 42.75 -23.41
N LEU A 403 -0.29 42.25 -22.65
CA LEU A 403 -0.07 41.66 -21.34
C LEU A 403 0.10 40.13 -21.41
N ILE A 404 -0.43 39.48 -22.44
CA ILE A 404 -0.41 38.01 -22.62
C ILE A 404 0.51 37.66 -23.79
N PRO A 405 1.79 37.40 -23.57
CA PRO A 405 2.68 36.95 -24.63
C PRO A 405 2.29 35.54 -25.11
N SER A 406 2.49 35.26 -26.40
CA SER A 406 2.33 33.91 -26.90
C SER A 406 3.41 32.99 -26.32
N ASP A 407 3.02 31.74 -26.05
CA ASP A 407 3.91 30.70 -25.52
C ASP A 407 3.62 29.37 -26.25
N ASP A 408 4.25 28.29 -25.83
CA ASP A 408 3.99 26.93 -26.31
C ASP A 408 3.97 25.95 -25.15
N VAL A 409 2.91 26.03 -24.35
CA VAL A 409 2.75 25.27 -23.10
C VAL A 409 2.15 23.89 -23.34
N ASP A 410 2.80 22.82 -22.91
CA ASP A 410 2.15 21.53 -22.71
C ASP A 410 1.38 21.56 -21.39
N TRP A 411 0.09 21.90 -21.47
CA TRP A 411 -0.78 22.07 -20.30
C TRP A 411 -0.97 20.81 -19.49
N VAL A 412 -0.87 19.62 -20.11
CA VAL A 412 -0.97 18.35 -19.39
C VAL A 412 0.29 18.09 -18.57
N ASP A 413 1.47 18.35 -19.14
CA ASP A 413 2.74 18.25 -18.42
C ASP A 413 2.83 19.31 -17.32
N GLU A 414 2.35 20.55 -17.62
CA GLU A 414 2.38 21.65 -16.65
C GLU A 414 1.56 21.34 -15.37
N ILE A 415 0.42 20.69 -15.47
CA ILE A 415 -0.39 20.35 -14.28
C ILE A 415 0.06 19.08 -13.56
N LEU A 416 0.93 18.27 -14.18
CA LEU A 416 1.40 17.01 -13.62
C LEU A 416 2.76 17.16 -12.90
N ARG A 417 3.04 16.20 -12.03
CA ARG A 417 4.32 16.07 -11.33
C ARG A 417 4.66 14.61 -11.07
N ALA A 418 5.92 14.32 -10.79
CA ALA A 418 6.28 13.11 -10.06
C ALA A 418 5.76 13.22 -8.62
N ALA A 419 5.11 12.18 -8.13
CA ALA A 419 4.39 12.20 -6.85
C ALA A 419 4.92 11.13 -5.91
N VAL A 420 5.11 11.48 -4.64
CA VAL A 420 5.62 10.59 -3.60
C VAL A 420 4.47 9.89 -2.90
N VAL A 421 4.67 8.61 -2.60
CA VAL A 421 3.77 7.80 -1.77
C VAL A 421 4.57 7.17 -0.64
N GLN A 422 4.07 7.25 0.59
CA GLN A 422 4.68 6.67 1.78
C GLN A 422 3.62 5.93 2.60
N SER A 423 4.00 4.79 3.15
CA SER A 423 3.14 4.02 4.06
C SER A 423 3.99 3.42 5.17
N TYR A 424 3.50 3.54 6.39
CA TYR A 424 4.12 2.99 7.59
C TYR A 424 3.04 2.32 8.42
N ASN A 425 3.25 1.05 8.76
CA ASN A 425 2.33 0.29 9.60
C ASN A 425 3.11 -0.46 10.68
N LEU A 426 2.74 -0.24 11.93
CA LEU A 426 3.29 -0.92 13.10
C LEU A 426 2.19 -1.73 13.76
N SER A 427 2.38 -3.03 13.91
CA SER A 427 1.42 -3.90 14.57
C SER A 427 2.05 -4.77 15.65
N PHE A 428 1.29 -5.00 16.70
CA PHE A 428 1.62 -5.85 17.84
C PHE A 428 0.52 -6.90 17.96
N THR A 429 0.91 -8.16 17.99
CA THR A 429 -0.02 -9.26 18.20
C THR A 429 0.46 -10.14 19.34
N LYS A 430 -0.47 -10.57 20.19
CA LYS A 430 -0.24 -11.54 21.25
C LYS A 430 -1.46 -12.46 21.34
N ALA A 431 -1.22 -13.75 21.34
CA ALA A 431 -2.28 -14.72 21.60
C ALA A 431 -1.78 -15.86 22.48
N ASP A 432 -2.64 -16.32 23.36
CA ASP A 432 -2.47 -17.52 24.18
C ASP A 432 -3.77 -18.32 24.16
N LYS A 433 -3.83 -19.44 24.90
CA LYS A 433 -5.01 -20.31 24.94
C LYS A 433 -6.28 -19.60 25.42
N LYS A 434 -6.14 -18.51 26.19
CA LYS A 434 -7.24 -17.79 26.85
C LYS A 434 -7.52 -16.42 26.25
N SER A 435 -6.57 -15.84 25.52
CA SER A 435 -6.72 -14.51 24.98
C SER A 435 -6.03 -14.34 23.63
N ASN A 436 -6.57 -13.42 22.83
CA ASN A 436 -6.01 -12.99 21.55
C ASN A 436 -6.11 -11.48 21.48
N GLN A 437 -5.02 -10.81 21.15
CA GLN A 437 -4.94 -9.35 21.10
C GLN A 437 -4.15 -8.91 19.87
N LEU A 438 -4.65 -7.87 19.21
CA LEU A 438 -3.97 -7.16 18.13
C LEU A 438 -4.12 -5.66 18.36
N PHE A 439 -3.03 -4.94 18.24
CA PHE A 439 -3.00 -3.49 18.15
C PHE A 439 -2.20 -3.08 16.91
N SER A 440 -2.73 -2.18 16.08
CA SER A 440 -1.99 -1.62 14.95
C SER A 440 -2.15 -0.10 14.83
N LEU A 441 -1.11 0.54 14.30
CA LEU A 441 -1.08 1.95 13.93
C LEU A 441 -0.54 2.08 12.52
N GLY A 442 -1.26 2.81 11.67
CA GLY A 442 -0.87 3.05 10.30
C GLY A 442 -0.84 4.54 9.96
N TYR A 443 0.14 4.96 9.17
CA TYR A 443 0.21 6.25 8.52
C TYR A 443 0.40 6.05 7.00
N TYR A 444 -0.41 6.73 6.22
CA TYR A 444 -0.36 6.73 4.77
C TYR A 444 -0.36 8.17 4.25
N ASP A 445 0.58 8.49 3.33
CA ASP A 445 0.69 9.79 2.70
C ASP A 445 0.91 9.60 1.19
N GLN A 446 0.01 10.12 0.40
CA GLN A 446 0.05 10.05 -1.06
C GLN A 446 -0.08 11.45 -1.64
N GLN A 447 0.96 11.91 -2.30
CA GLN A 447 0.85 13.05 -3.19
C GLN A 447 0.17 12.62 -4.49
N GLY A 448 -0.66 13.50 -5.06
CA GLY A 448 -1.26 13.24 -6.37
C GLY A 448 -0.35 13.61 -7.52
N LEU A 449 -0.53 12.92 -8.65
CA LEU A 449 0.12 13.28 -9.92
C LEU A 449 -0.27 14.67 -10.40
N VAL A 450 -1.51 15.08 -10.16
CA VAL A 450 -1.94 16.46 -10.40
C VAL A 450 -1.40 17.34 -9.28
N LYS A 451 -0.74 18.44 -9.63
CA LYS A 451 -0.18 19.41 -8.67
C LYS A 451 -1.22 19.85 -7.65
N PHE A 452 -0.82 20.10 -6.40
CA PHE A 452 -1.65 20.53 -5.25
C PHE A 452 -2.72 19.53 -4.79
N SER A 453 -2.72 18.30 -5.27
CA SER A 453 -3.57 17.24 -4.73
C SER A 453 -2.77 16.33 -3.80
N ASP A 454 -3.41 15.88 -2.73
CA ASP A 454 -2.81 14.96 -1.74
C ASP A 454 -3.88 14.21 -0.94
N PHE A 455 -3.46 13.15 -0.28
CA PHE A 455 -4.27 12.39 0.67
C PHE A 455 -3.40 11.83 1.78
N LYS A 456 -3.83 12.03 3.01
CA LYS A 456 -3.17 11.48 4.20
C LYS A 456 -4.18 10.74 5.06
N ARG A 457 -3.74 9.66 5.67
CA ARG A 457 -4.57 8.86 6.58
C ARG A 457 -3.75 8.38 7.76
N VAL A 458 -4.28 8.59 8.97
CA VAL A 458 -3.86 7.90 10.19
C VAL A 458 -4.93 6.88 10.53
N SER A 459 -4.54 5.66 10.81
CA SER A 459 -5.44 4.57 11.20
C SER A 459 -4.93 3.86 12.45
N GLY A 460 -5.84 3.43 13.27
CA GLY A 460 -5.57 2.59 14.43
C GLY A 460 -6.57 1.44 14.50
N ARG A 461 -6.09 0.28 14.88
CA ARG A 461 -6.93 -0.90 15.07
C ARG A 461 -6.62 -1.57 16.40
N PHE A 462 -7.69 -2.01 17.06
CA PHE A 462 -7.62 -2.80 18.26
C PHE A 462 -8.63 -3.95 18.18
N ASN A 463 -8.13 -5.17 18.31
CA ASN A 463 -8.95 -6.39 18.40
C ASN A 463 -8.55 -7.14 19.65
N SER A 464 -9.52 -7.58 20.44
CA SER A 464 -9.25 -8.53 21.51
C SER A 464 -10.37 -9.57 21.65
N GLU A 465 -10.01 -10.74 22.15
CA GLU A 465 -10.92 -11.82 22.49
C GLU A 465 -10.41 -12.53 23.73
N TYR A 466 -11.30 -12.82 24.67
CA TYR A 466 -11.02 -13.56 25.90
C TYR A 466 -11.93 -14.77 25.98
N LYS A 467 -11.33 -15.94 26.25
CA LYS A 467 -12.00 -17.21 26.50
C LYS A 467 -12.03 -17.48 28.00
N LEU A 468 -13.23 -17.60 28.54
CA LEU A 468 -13.48 -17.73 29.98
C LEU A 468 -14.21 -19.05 30.22
N PHE A 469 -14.09 -19.59 31.46
CA PHE A 469 -14.76 -20.81 31.89
C PHE A 469 -14.51 -22.00 30.95
N ASP A 470 -13.23 -22.28 30.66
CA ASP A 470 -12.80 -23.35 29.76
C ASP A 470 -13.49 -23.28 28.37
N ASP A 471 -13.53 -22.05 27.82
CA ASP A 471 -14.08 -21.71 26.52
C ASP A 471 -15.63 -21.83 26.41
N HIS A 472 -16.32 -21.91 27.53
CA HIS A 472 -17.79 -21.87 27.53
C HIS A 472 -18.34 -20.47 27.29
N PHE A 473 -17.55 -19.44 27.61
CA PHE A 473 -17.91 -18.04 27.37
C PHE A 473 -16.75 -17.29 26.72
N ARG A 474 -17.03 -16.62 25.62
CA ARG A 474 -16.08 -15.72 24.93
C ARG A 474 -16.65 -14.33 24.91
N ILE A 475 -15.79 -13.35 25.11
CA ILE A 475 -16.09 -11.94 24.92
C ILE A 475 -14.99 -11.31 24.10
N GLY A 476 -15.35 -10.43 23.16
CA GLY A 476 -14.35 -9.78 22.32
C GLY A 476 -14.86 -8.49 21.71
N GLU A 477 -13.91 -7.68 21.27
CA GLU A 477 -14.16 -6.46 20.53
C GLU A 477 -13.24 -6.34 19.32
N ASN A 478 -13.75 -5.63 18.31
CA ASN A 478 -12.99 -5.21 17.15
C ASN A 478 -13.27 -3.71 16.94
N ILE A 479 -12.23 -2.89 16.93
CA ILE A 479 -12.34 -1.44 16.77
C ILE A 479 -11.36 -0.95 15.73
N SER A 480 -11.86 -0.23 14.72
CA SER A 480 -11.09 0.49 13.73
C SER A 480 -11.38 1.97 13.83
N LEU A 481 -10.34 2.77 13.93
CA LEU A 481 -10.36 4.23 13.92
C LEU A 481 -9.57 4.72 12.72
N SER A 482 -10.08 5.73 12.02
CA SER A 482 -9.29 6.41 11.01
C SER A 482 -9.61 7.89 10.96
N HIS A 483 -8.59 8.68 10.66
CA HIS A 483 -8.71 10.09 10.31
C HIS A 483 -7.94 10.33 9.02
N SER A 484 -8.60 10.89 8.01
CA SER A 484 -7.97 11.24 6.75
C SER A 484 -8.26 12.68 6.38
N TRP A 485 -7.30 13.28 5.69
CA TRP A 485 -7.42 14.64 5.15
C TRP A 485 -6.63 14.76 3.86
N GLY A 486 -7.01 15.71 3.03
CA GLY A 486 -6.32 15.97 1.78
C GLY A 486 -7.09 16.92 0.88
N THR A 487 -6.41 17.38 -0.16
CA THR A 487 -6.96 18.23 -1.21
C THR A 487 -7.29 17.38 -2.43
N SER A 488 -8.55 17.33 -2.79
CA SER A 488 -9.01 16.62 -3.98
C SER A 488 -9.13 17.57 -5.18
N VAL A 489 -8.87 17.03 -6.37
CA VAL A 489 -9.07 17.73 -7.64
C VAL A 489 -10.13 16.99 -8.43
N SER A 490 -11.06 17.72 -9.06
CA SER A 490 -12.09 17.09 -9.88
C SER A 490 -11.47 16.46 -11.14
N ASN A 491 -11.78 15.18 -11.37
CA ASN A 491 -11.41 14.46 -12.60
C ASN A 491 -12.58 14.22 -13.54
N ASN A 492 -13.77 14.75 -13.20
CA ASN A 492 -14.98 14.56 -13.99
C ASN A 492 -14.94 15.40 -15.28
N ALA A 493 -14.68 14.72 -16.41
CA ALA A 493 -14.61 15.35 -17.73
C ALA A 493 -15.90 16.09 -18.12
N ALA A 494 -17.06 15.56 -17.74
CA ALA A 494 -18.37 16.16 -18.11
C ALA A 494 -18.68 17.45 -17.33
N LEU A 495 -18.04 17.66 -16.17
CA LEU A 495 -18.27 18.80 -15.27
C LEU A 495 -17.03 19.69 -15.11
N GLY A 496 -16.12 19.71 -16.09
CA GLY A 496 -14.95 20.57 -16.07
C GLY A 496 -13.85 20.08 -15.11
N GLY A 497 -13.51 18.80 -15.16
CA GLY A 497 -12.35 18.27 -14.44
C GLY A 497 -11.04 18.85 -14.95
N THR A 498 -10.12 19.19 -14.06
CA THR A 498 -8.90 19.94 -14.39
C THR A 498 -8.03 19.24 -15.44
N LEU A 499 -7.91 17.92 -15.41
CA LEU A 499 -7.17 17.18 -16.44
C LEU A 499 -7.85 17.30 -17.81
N TYR A 500 -9.18 17.23 -17.86
CA TYR A 500 -9.94 17.42 -19.11
C TYR A 500 -9.82 18.86 -19.63
N GLU A 501 -9.85 19.85 -18.76
CA GLU A 501 -9.64 21.25 -19.12
C GLU A 501 -8.24 21.48 -19.66
N ALA A 502 -7.21 20.87 -19.09
CA ALA A 502 -5.84 20.96 -19.58
C ALA A 502 -5.69 20.40 -21.01
N TYR A 503 -6.41 19.34 -21.38
CA TYR A 503 -6.46 18.85 -22.76
C TYR A 503 -7.20 19.79 -23.73
N LYS A 504 -8.05 20.68 -23.24
CA LYS A 504 -8.80 21.64 -24.06
C LYS A 504 -8.18 23.01 -24.11
N PHE A 505 -7.28 23.31 -23.19
CA PHE A 505 -6.63 24.60 -23.11
C PHE A 505 -5.53 24.72 -24.18
N GLN A 506 -5.52 25.81 -24.93
CA GLN A 506 -4.63 25.97 -26.07
C GLN A 506 -3.19 26.24 -25.62
N SER A 507 -2.23 25.55 -26.23
CA SER A 507 -0.81 25.63 -25.93
C SER A 507 -0.21 27.05 -26.14
N ILE A 508 -0.82 27.85 -27.02
CA ILE A 508 -0.39 29.24 -27.28
C ILE A 508 -0.53 30.15 -26.07
N THR A 509 -1.40 29.83 -25.12
CA THR A 509 -1.63 30.63 -23.92
C THR A 509 -0.56 30.34 -22.87
N PRO A 510 0.15 31.36 -22.32
CA PRO A 510 1.15 31.16 -21.28
C PRO A 510 0.49 30.80 -19.93
N VAL A 511 1.27 30.24 -19.00
CA VAL A 511 0.78 29.96 -17.63
C VAL A 511 0.43 31.26 -16.92
N LYS A 512 1.25 32.30 -17.08
CA LYS A 512 1.06 33.61 -16.47
C LYS A 512 1.23 34.72 -17.49
N ASN A 513 0.55 35.83 -17.25
CA ASN A 513 0.72 37.08 -17.98
C ASN A 513 1.94 37.86 -17.48
N LEU A 514 2.26 39.04 -18.07
CA LEU A 514 3.38 39.87 -17.68
C LEU A 514 3.25 40.53 -16.29
N GLU A 515 2.05 40.50 -15.69
CA GLU A 515 1.76 40.98 -14.34
C GLU A 515 1.85 39.87 -13.29
N ASP A 516 2.35 38.67 -13.66
CA ASP A 516 2.48 37.48 -12.82
C ASP A 516 1.10 36.89 -12.37
N GLU A 517 0.02 37.25 -13.06
CA GLU A 517 -1.31 36.68 -12.88
C GLU A 517 -1.52 35.48 -13.82
N TYR A 518 -2.46 34.59 -13.51
CA TYR A 518 -2.77 33.46 -14.38
C TYR A 518 -3.43 33.95 -15.66
N ALA A 519 -2.83 33.63 -16.81
CA ALA A 519 -3.29 34.11 -18.11
C ALA A 519 -4.62 33.51 -18.49
N GLY A 520 -5.55 34.36 -18.95
CA GLY A 520 -6.87 33.95 -19.42
C GLY A 520 -6.82 33.30 -20.80
N ASN A 521 -7.80 32.45 -21.08
CA ASN A 521 -7.93 31.79 -22.36
C ASN A 521 -8.63 32.75 -23.37
N VAL A 522 -7.96 33.05 -24.47
CA VAL A 522 -8.53 33.89 -25.53
C VAL A 522 -9.53 33.17 -26.44
N PHE A 523 -9.58 31.82 -26.38
CA PHE A 523 -10.43 31.00 -27.24
C PHE A 523 -11.73 30.54 -26.57
N SER A 524 -11.79 30.50 -25.25
CA SER A 524 -12.92 29.96 -24.50
C SER A 524 -13.00 30.53 -23.09
N ASP A 525 -14.10 30.22 -22.40
CA ASP A 525 -14.36 30.53 -21.00
C ASP A 525 -13.77 29.49 -20.00
N ILE A 526 -12.81 28.65 -20.45
CA ILE A 526 -12.14 27.71 -19.59
C ILE A 526 -11.11 28.46 -18.75
N PRO A 527 -11.16 28.38 -17.42
CA PRO A 527 -10.17 29.01 -16.55
C PRO A 527 -8.80 28.34 -16.71
N ASN A 528 -7.75 29.11 -16.46
CA ASN A 528 -6.38 28.61 -16.47
C ASN A 528 -6.24 27.38 -15.56
N PRO A 529 -5.81 26.21 -16.09
CA PRO A 529 -5.74 24.98 -15.31
C PRO A 529 -4.83 25.07 -14.08
N MET A 530 -3.67 25.75 -14.20
CA MET A 530 -2.78 25.99 -13.06
C MET A 530 -3.36 26.99 -12.06
N GLY A 531 -4.02 28.04 -12.54
CA GLY A 531 -4.74 28.99 -11.69
C GLY A 531 -5.85 28.32 -10.89
N LYS A 532 -6.64 27.46 -11.54
CA LYS A 532 -7.67 26.66 -10.88
C LYS A 532 -7.10 25.73 -9.79
N LEU A 533 -6.02 25.03 -10.08
CA LEU A 533 -5.36 24.16 -9.11
C LEU A 533 -4.80 24.95 -7.91
N TYR A 534 -4.16 26.08 -8.18
CA TYR A 534 -3.58 26.92 -7.13
C TYR A 534 -4.66 27.49 -6.20
N ARG A 535 -5.79 27.96 -6.76
CA ARG A 535 -6.94 28.45 -5.97
C ARG A 535 -7.56 27.37 -5.09
N ASN A 536 -7.50 26.09 -5.51
CA ASN A 536 -8.05 24.96 -4.78
C ASN A 536 -7.11 24.35 -3.72
N LYS A 537 -5.83 24.71 -3.69
CA LYS A 537 -4.78 24.03 -2.90
C LYS A 537 -5.03 23.95 -1.39
N ASP A 538 -5.77 24.92 -0.83
CA ASP A 538 -6.07 25.01 0.60
C ASP A 538 -7.43 24.39 0.97
N ASN A 539 -8.18 23.91 -0.01
CA ASN A 539 -9.48 23.25 0.20
C ASN A 539 -9.26 21.81 0.62
N GLN A 540 -9.74 21.45 1.81
CA GLN A 540 -9.50 20.13 2.38
C GLN A 540 -10.80 19.44 2.77
N ASP A 541 -10.84 18.16 2.45
CA ASP A 541 -11.79 17.20 3.01
C ASP A 541 -11.14 16.51 4.21
N LYS A 542 -11.82 16.51 5.36
CA LYS A 542 -11.42 15.80 6.56
C LYS A 542 -12.48 14.76 6.88
N LYS A 543 -12.06 13.50 7.00
CA LYS A 543 -12.96 12.38 7.32
C LYS A 543 -12.47 11.65 8.56
N SER A 544 -13.36 11.45 9.52
CA SER A 544 -13.10 10.62 10.70
C SER A 544 -14.08 9.46 10.68
N ARG A 545 -13.62 8.23 10.87
CA ARG A 545 -14.48 7.05 10.92
C ARG A 545 -14.11 6.15 12.09
N LEU A 546 -15.13 5.65 12.76
CA LEU A 546 -15.04 4.60 13.78
C LEU A 546 -15.96 3.45 13.33
N VAL A 547 -15.40 2.27 13.19
CA VAL A 547 -16.15 1.04 12.97
C VAL A 547 -15.72 0.04 14.04
N GLY A 548 -16.66 -0.53 14.76
CA GLY A 548 -16.31 -1.50 15.77
C GLY A 548 -17.51 -2.25 16.33
N ASN A 549 -17.26 -3.41 16.90
CA ASN A 549 -18.25 -4.21 17.61
C ASN A 549 -17.72 -4.73 18.94
N LEU A 550 -18.67 -4.95 19.85
CA LEU A 550 -18.50 -5.75 21.05
C LEU A 550 -19.39 -6.99 20.90
N TYR A 551 -18.86 -8.17 21.16
CA TYR A 551 -19.61 -9.41 21.07
C TYR A 551 -19.33 -10.33 22.25
N ALA A 552 -20.32 -11.19 22.53
CA ALA A 552 -20.19 -12.28 23.50
C ALA A 552 -20.77 -13.56 22.91
N GLU A 553 -20.08 -14.68 23.13
CA GLU A 553 -20.48 -16.03 22.71
C GLU A 553 -20.61 -16.92 23.94
N LEU A 554 -21.71 -17.66 24.03
CA LEU A 554 -21.98 -18.60 25.11
C LEU A 554 -22.21 -19.99 24.50
N HIS A 555 -21.30 -20.92 24.77
CA HIS A 555 -21.46 -22.33 24.43
C HIS A 555 -22.33 -23.02 25.48
N LEU A 556 -23.63 -23.21 25.18
CA LEU A 556 -24.60 -23.72 26.12
C LEU A 556 -24.41 -25.22 26.37
N PHE A 557 -24.19 -25.97 25.30
CA PHE A 557 -23.82 -27.38 25.31
C PHE A 557 -23.21 -27.77 23.95
N ASP A 558 -22.68 -28.98 23.83
CA ASP A 558 -22.01 -29.45 22.64
C ASP A 558 -22.88 -29.26 21.38
N GLY A 559 -22.38 -28.42 20.47
CA GLY A 559 -23.03 -28.02 19.23
C GLY A 559 -23.95 -26.81 19.33
N LEU A 560 -24.37 -26.30 20.51
CA LEU A 560 -25.27 -25.16 20.64
C LEU A 560 -24.52 -23.91 21.18
N MET A 561 -24.49 -22.86 20.39
CA MET A 561 -23.84 -21.57 20.70
C MET A 561 -24.84 -20.41 20.56
N PHE A 562 -24.93 -19.58 21.58
CA PHE A 562 -25.59 -18.27 21.51
C PHE A 562 -24.55 -17.17 21.37
N LYS A 563 -24.75 -16.29 20.39
CA LYS A 563 -23.90 -15.10 20.18
C LYS A 563 -24.74 -13.84 20.16
N THR A 564 -24.29 -12.83 20.89
CA THR A 564 -24.82 -11.48 20.86
C THR A 564 -23.73 -10.51 20.42
N SER A 565 -24.06 -9.53 19.57
CA SER A 565 -23.11 -8.55 19.07
C SER A 565 -23.78 -7.19 18.93
N PHE A 566 -23.08 -6.14 19.36
CA PHE A 566 -23.46 -4.75 19.14
C PHE A 566 -22.38 -4.05 18.34
N GLY A 567 -22.72 -3.61 17.13
CA GLY A 567 -21.82 -2.96 16.19
C GLY A 567 -22.19 -1.49 15.96
N VAL A 568 -21.17 -0.67 15.71
CA VAL A 568 -21.28 0.75 15.39
C VAL A 568 -20.43 1.09 14.16
N ASP A 569 -21.00 1.90 13.24
CA ASP A 569 -20.28 2.57 12.16
C ASP A 569 -20.60 4.07 12.22
N TYR A 570 -19.64 4.84 12.69
CA TYR A 570 -19.73 6.30 12.74
C TYR A 570 -18.78 6.93 11.74
N ASN A 571 -19.28 7.81 10.89
CA ASN A 571 -18.52 8.52 9.88
C ASN A 571 -18.85 10.01 9.96
N ASN A 572 -17.81 10.85 10.05
CA ASN A 572 -17.94 12.31 9.98
C ASN A 572 -17.10 12.85 8.82
N LEU A 573 -17.71 13.67 7.98
CA LEU A 573 -17.08 14.42 6.90
C LEU A 573 -17.17 15.90 7.21
N TYR A 574 -16.02 16.56 7.30
CA TYR A 574 -15.93 18.01 7.31
C TYR A 574 -15.23 18.48 6.05
N ARG A 575 -15.91 19.33 5.27
CA ARG A 575 -15.38 19.95 4.05
C ARG A 575 -15.42 21.46 4.20
N ARG A 576 -14.31 22.11 3.95
CA ARG A 576 -14.21 23.56 3.80
C ARG A 576 -13.71 23.86 2.39
N SER A 577 -14.52 24.62 1.63
CA SER A 577 -14.20 25.01 0.25
C SER A 577 -14.27 26.52 0.15
N PHE A 578 -13.14 27.13 -0.19
CA PHE A 578 -13.01 28.54 -0.49
C PHE A 578 -12.71 28.73 -1.98
N SER A 579 -13.48 29.57 -2.65
CA SER A 579 -13.26 29.99 -4.03
C SER A 579 -12.91 31.47 -4.02
N PRO A 580 -11.66 31.87 -4.29
CA PRO A 580 -11.27 33.27 -4.39
C PRO A 580 -11.86 33.90 -5.65
N LYS A 581 -11.98 35.22 -5.66
CA LYS A 581 -12.28 35.97 -6.89
C LYS A 581 -11.07 35.86 -7.84
N TYR A 582 -11.35 35.86 -9.13
CA TYR A 582 -10.33 35.90 -10.17
C TYR A 582 -10.88 36.51 -11.45
N ASP A 583 -10.01 37.03 -12.31
CA ASP A 583 -10.33 37.54 -13.63
C ASP A 583 -9.29 37.01 -14.64
N GLU A 584 -9.72 36.13 -15.52
CA GLU A 584 -8.90 35.47 -16.54
C GLU A 584 -9.60 35.69 -17.92
N LEU A 585 -9.76 36.93 -18.33
CA LEU A 585 -10.45 37.33 -19.57
C LEU A 585 -11.91 36.82 -19.64
N ASN A 586 -12.09 35.69 -20.36
CA ASN A 586 -13.40 35.08 -20.59
C ASN A 586 -13.89 34.23 -19.39
N ALA A 587 -13.01 33.88 -18.47
CA ALA A 587 -13.33 33.15 -17.25
C ALA A 587 -13.10 34.06 -16.04
N SER A 588 -14.17 34.35 -15.26
CA SER A 588 -14.00 35.19 -14.08
C SER A 588 -14.98 34.81 -12.96
N GLU A 589 -14.53 35.01 -11.73
CA GLU A 589 -15.38 34.97 -10.53
C GLU A 589 -15.27 36.30 -9.80
N LYS A 590 -16.36 37.01 -9.70
CA LYS A 590 -16.36 38.40 -9.16
C LYS A 590 -16.43 38.47 -7.65
N LEU A 591 -16.92 37.42 -6.99
CA LEU A 591 -17.02 37.35 -5.54
C LEU A 591 -16.33 36.11 -5.03
N SER A 592 -15.49 36.30 -4.00
CA SER A 592 -14.99 35.15 -3.25
C SER A 592 -16.12 34.50 -2.45
N SER A 593 -16.09 33.18 -2.33
CA SER A 593 -17.07 32.40 -1.58
C SER A 593 -16.44 31.36 -0.67
N LEU A 594 -17.05 31.14 0.49
CA LEU A 594 -16.70 30.10 1.42
C LEU A 594 -17.92 29.20 1.67
N SER A 595 -17.71 27.90 1.55
CA SER A 595 -18.71 26.90 1.93
C SER A 595 -18.11 25.91 2.94
N ASN A 596 -18.77 25.79 4.09
CA ASN A 596 -18.45 24.80 5.11
C ASN A 596 -19.56 23.75 5.16
N ARG A 597 -19.22 22.49 4.97
CA ARG A 597 -20.14 21.36 5.13
C ARG A 597 -19.65 20.43 6.20
N ASN A 598 -20.53 20.07 7.12
CA ASN A 598 -20.33 18.99 8.06
C ASN A 598 -21.45 17.96 7.91
N ALA A 599 -21.06 16.71 7.72
CA ALA A 599 -22.00 15.61 7.56
C ALA A 599 -21.55 14.44 8.43
N TRP A 600 -22.51 13.82 9.10
CA TRP A 600 -22.23 12.60 9.87
C TRP A 600 -23.27 11.53 9.60
N ASN A 601 -22.77 10.30 9.64
CA ASN A 601 -23.59 9.10 9.55
C ASN A 601 -23.33 8.24 10.78
N PHE A 602 -24.37 7.84 11.48
CA PHE A 602 -24.31 6.98 12.65
C PHE A 602 -25.21 5.78 12.45
N ASN A 603 -24.58 4.63 12.26
CA ASN A 603 -25.25 3.36 12.12
C ASN A 603 -24.95 2.50 13.35
N TRP A 604 -25.94 1.80 13.86
CA TRP A 604 -25.71 0.73 14.81
C TRP A 604 -26.48 -0.52 14.39
N VAL A 605 -25.91 -1.65 14.73
CA VAL A 605 -26.50 -2.97 14.48
C VAL A 605 -26.43 -3.80 15.77
N PHE A 606 -27.54 -4.41 16.13
CA PHE A 606 -27.64 -5.34 17.25
C PHE A 606 -28.07 -6.70 16.70
N THR A 607 -27.21 -7.70 16.85
CA THR A 607 -27.41 -9.05 16.29
C THR A 607 -27.38 -10.09 17.39
N ASN A 608 -28.35 -10.99 17.39
CA ASN A 608 -28.39 -12.15 18.25
C ASN A 608 -28.58 -13.39 17.40
N THR A 609 -27.76 -14.40 17.60
CA THR A 609 -27.84 -15.67 16.88
C THR A 609 -27.77 -16.85 17.82
N LEU A 610 -28.55 -17.88 17.52
CA LEU A 610 -28.50 -19.20 18.14
C LEU A 610 -28.13 -20.19 17.05
N THR A 611 -26.94 -20.78 17.14
CA THR A 611 -26.38 -21.69 16.14
C THR A 611 -26.30 -23.09 16.75
N TYR A 612 -26.83 -24.07 16.04
CA TYR A 612 -26.67 -25.48 16.37
C TYR A 612 -25.90 -26.18 15.25
N ASN A 613 -24.77 -26.77 15.58
CA ASN A 613 -23.91 -27.48 14.64
C ASN A 613 -23.43 -28.76 15.27
N LYS A 614 -23.95 -29.92 14.81
CA LYS A 614 -23.59 -31.22 15.36
C LYS A 614 -23.64 -32.32 14.32
N THR A 615 -22.63 -33.20 14.38
CA THR A 615 -22.55 -34.40 13.55
C THR A 615 -22.97 -35.64 14.36
N PHE A 616 -23.88 -36.44 13.80
CA PHE A 616 -24.38 -37.68 14.34
C PHE A 616 -24.10 -38.81 13.34
N GLY A 617 -23.04 -39.56 13.54
CA GLY A 617 -22.58 -40.55 12.55
C GLY A 617 -22.29 -39.87 11.20
N ASP A 618 -22.98 -40.25 10.14
CA ASP A 618 -22.83 -39.70 8.80
C ASP A 618 -23.68 -38.43 8.53
N HIS A 619 -24.46 -37.99 9.51
CA HIS A 619 -25.38 -36.87 9.37
C HIS A 619 -24.87 -35.64 10.11
N THR A 620 -24.74 -34.50 9.42
CA THR A 620 -24.41 -33.22 10.02
C THR A 620 -25.61 -32.29 9.94
N ILE A 621 -26.01 -31.74 11.08
CA ILE A 621 -27.10 -30.76 11.19
C ILE A 621 -26.48 -29.40 11.49
N ASN A 622 -26.76 -28.41 10.61
CA ASN A 622 -26.46 -27.01 10.83
C ASN A 622 -27.79 -26.24 10.85
N ALA A 623 -28.10 -25.60 11.97
CA ALA A 623 -29.27 -24.76 12.10
C ALA A 623 -28.89 -23.41 12.71
N LEU A 624 -29.46 -22.32 12.18
CA LEU A 624 -29.23 -20.97 12.67
C LEU A 624 -30.56 -20.25 12.82
N LEU A 625 -30.78 -19.68 14.00
CA LEU A 625 -31.85 -18.73 14.27
C LEU A 625 -31.21 -17.38 14.60
N GLY A 626 -31.60 -16.32 13.89
CA GLY A 626 -31.01 -14.98 14.05
C GLY A 626 -32.06 -13.90 14.18
N MET A 627 -31.71 -12.86 14.95
CA MET A 627 -32.42 -11.58 15.02
C MET A 627 -31.43 -10.45 14.84
N GLU A 628 -31.75 -9.53 13.95
CA GLU A 628 -30.96 -8.32 13.72
C GLU A 628 -31.85 -7.09 13.84
N SER A 629 -31.36 -6.06 14.52
CA SER A 629 -31.92 -4.71 14.53
C SER A 629 -30.86 -3.72 14.10
N LEU A 630 -31.18 -2.91 13.09
CA LEU A 630 -30.28 -1.94 12.53
C LEU A 630 -30.96 -0.58 12.46
N ARG A 631 -30.22 0.47 12.78
CA ARG A 631 -30.66 1.85 12.58
C ARG A 631 -29.56 2.65 11.91
N ASN A 632 -29.92 3.41 10.88
CA ASN A 632 -29.09 4.38 10.18
C ASN A 632 -29.62 5.79 10.47
N ARG A 633 -28.72 6.72 10.76
CA ARG A 633 -29.03 8.15 10.93
C ARG A 633 -27.96 8.97 10.21
N TYR A 634 -28.40 9.70 9.19
CA TYR A 634 -27.57 10.61 8.42
C TYR A 634 -28.07 12.04 8.60
N GLU A 635 -27.16 12.93 8.97
CA GLU A 635 -27.44 14.35 9.12
C GLU A 635 -26.30 15.18 8.50
N TYR A 636 -26.64 16.34 7.99
CA TYR A 636 -25.65 17.30 7.52
C TYR A 636 -26.16 18.72 7.63
N PHE A 637 -25.24 19.66 7.69
CA PHE A 637 -25.50 21.05 7.45
C PHE A 637 -24.45 21.64 6.51
N THR A 638 -24.84 22.67 5.75
CA THR A 638 -23.95 23.47 4.93
C THR A 638 -24.22 24.94 5.24
N ALA A 639 -23.15 25.70 5.45
CA ALA A 639 -23.21 27.14 5.62
C ALA A 639 -22.26 27.77 4.60
N SER A 640 -22.76 28.81 3.89
CA SER A 640 -21.97 29.48 2.87
C SER A 640 -22.07 31.01 3.03
N ARG A 641 -21.02 31.69 2.63
CA ARG A 641 -20.90 33.14 2.65
C ARG A 641 -20.07 33.62 1.48
N ASP A 642 -20.44 34.77 0.91
CA ASP A 642 -19.75 35.38 -0.24
C ASP A 642 -19.23 36.77 0.14
N GLY A 643 -18.30 37.31 -0.68
CA GLY A 643 -17.84 38.70 -0.59
C GLY A 643 -16.77 38.95 0.46
N PHE A 644 -15.79 38.04 0.57
CA PHE A 644 -14.66 38.17 1.53
C PHE A 644 -13.76 39.36 1.16
N PRO A 645 -13.26 40.13 2.15
CA PRO A 645 -12.41 41.27 1.90
C PRO A 645 -11.00 40.88 1.44
N SER A 646 -10.55 39.65 1.73
CA SER A 646 -9.25 39.13 1.39
C SER A 646 -9.29 37.63 1.12
N ASP A 647 -8.42 37.17 0.21
CA ASP A 647 -8.21 35.75 -0.07
C ASP A 647 -7.21 35.07 0.89
N ASP A 648 -6.67 35.80 1.86
CA ASP A 648 -5.77 35.25 2.88
C ASP A 648 -6.50 34.17 3.72
N PRO A 649 -5.92 32.98 3.92
CA PRO A 649 -6.49 31.91 4.72
C PRO A 649 -6.95 32.33 6.12
N ASN A 650 -6.32 33.38 6.70
CA ASN A 650 -6.69 33.91 8.01
C ASN A 650 -8.04 34.64 8.04
N PHE A 651 -8.59 35.01 6.88
CA PHE A 651 -9.91 35.64 6.78
C PHE A 651 -11.00 34.69 6.26
N ARG A 652 -10.68 33.40 6.05
CA ARG A 652 -11.64 32.43 5.49
C ARG A 652 -12.51 31.79 6.59
N PHE A 653 -13.34 32.59 7.24
CA PHE A 653 -14.37 32.14 8.19
C PHE A 653 -15.70 32.86 7.97
N LEU A 654 -16.81 32.19 8.31
CA LEU A 654 -18.16 32.59 7.85
C LEU A 654 -18.59 34.00 8.26
N ASP A 655 -18.07 34.55 9.32
CA ASP A 655 -18.39 35.89 9.79
C ASP A 655 -17.47 36.99 9.21
N ALA A 656 -16.51 36.62 8.40
CA ALA A 656 -15.61 37.57 7.72
C ALA A 656 -16.10 37.99 6.32
N GLY A 657 -17.14 37.34 5.77
CA GLY A 657 -17.68 37.63 4.46
C GLY A 657 -18.89 38.57 4.47
#